data_20506673fa248c7957911f6fc45296e4
#
_entry.id   20506673fa248c7957911f6fc45296e4
#
_cell.length_a   1.000
_cell.length_b   1.000
_cell.length_c   1.000
_cell.angle_alpha   90.00
_cell.angle_beta   90.00
_cell.angle_gamma   90.00
#
_symmetry.space_group_name_H-M   'P 1'
#
loop_
_entity.id
_entity.type
_entity.pdbx_description
1 polymer ?
#
loop_
_entity_poly.entity_id
_entity_poly.type
_entity_poly.pdbx_seq_one_letter_code
_entity_poly.pdbx_strand_id
1 'polypeptide(L)'
;MQTRRTFMCGCLGTFAACSLFPGVSNARMIDLLPPSDPADGKTFRVICMHDVRDNLMASFSSASAMVDPFAVDTGTLTAIFSWLQTNNYHTITVRQIEESRHGGKPLPPRAVLLTFDDGYRSHYTKVLPLLERFKYPAVMGIVTAWIDAPLDAPIRISDKIQVPRDYFMSWDEVQKLGQSHLVELGCHTHNLHHGAVANPQGNELPATTSHLYLQNEKRYETDAEFEARVHDDLQTCVRQIRERTGIVARSMVWPYGAENQPVRKISTSLGMDIQFSLDAGPNTPDVPLDRLRRILMMYDVDIGGFERSMREPASNRGDVDVPERIVQVDLDQVYDPDPARQEANLGKLVERIYRMQPKSVYLQACADPKGTGVAEAVYFPNRHLPMRADLFSRAAWQLNTRSNVQVYAWMPVLAFRPPPGKHQGLEAVSAYGGAPARENGTRVFRLSPFDPEARLMIQQIYEDLSKHASFSGILFSDDAVLDDYEDAGRHALQTYSQWGLPADVGKIRENPDLMKRWTRQKSRYLIDLTHQLEQIVLAHQNVGDVLSARNIFAMPVLKPESEAWYAQNYDDFLANYDYVALMAMPYMEQAKDPEGWLDQLVRAVRAKQRGLQRTVFELQSYDWHAHKDVPARTLLAQMRRLRSEGAVNFGYYPDNFLNGQPELDAMRDVMSLKSRLDPTSINALMQMQHAQGTKTP
;
A
#
# COMPACT_ATOMS: atom_id res chain seq x y z
N MET A 1 -1.90 9.98 -5.21
CA MET A 1 -1.45 10.40 -6.54
C MET A 1 -0.36 11.47 -6.58
N GLN A 2 0.38 11.71 -5.51
CA GLN A 2 1.47 12.71 -5.46
C GLN A 2 2.85 12.13 -5.12
N THR A 3 3.01 10.82 -5.10
CA THR A 3 4.22 10.13 -4.57
C THR A 3 5.41 10.05 -5.55
N ARG A 4 5.33 10.58 -6.76
CA ARG A 4 6.44 10.52 -7.74
C ARG A 4 7.18 11.83 -8.02
N ARG A 5 6.87 12.94 -7.32
CA ARG A 5 7.51 14.25 -7.60
C ARG A 5 8.89 14.48 -6.99
N THR A 6 9.47 13.56 -6.23
CA THR A 6 10.69 13.84 -5.44
C THR A 6 11.96 13.14 -5.94
N PHE A 7 11.97 12.51 -7.11
CA PHE A 7 13.16 11.73 -7.57
C PHE A 7 13.95 12.39 -8.73
N MET A 8 13.73 13.64 -9.06
CA MET A 8 14.37 14.25 -10.25
C MET A 8 15.40 15.35 -9.99
N CYS A 9 16.00 15.47 -8.82
CA CYS A 9 17.02 16.51 -8.56
C CYS A 9 18.36 16.01 -7.97
N GLY A 10 18.78 14.80 -8.26
CA GLY A 10 20.00 14.23 -7.66
C GLY A 10 21.12 13.76 -8.59
N CYS A 11 21.02 13.88 -9.91
CA CYS A 11 22.02 13.31 -10.83
C CYS A 11 22.60 14.26 -11.90
N LEU A 12 22.75 15.54 -11.62
CA LEU A 12 23.38 16.50 -12.55
C LEU A 12 24.78 16.98 -12.09
N GLY A 13 25.47 16.21 -11.27
CA GLY A 13 26.78 16.60 -10.69
C GLY A 13 27.99 15.77 -11.09
N THR A 14 27.95 14.86 -12.04
CA THR A 14 29.10 13.95 -12.30
C THR A 14 29.38 13.67 -13.78
N PHE A 15 29.11 14.58 -14.70
CA PHE A 15 29.48 14.40 -16.12
C PHE A 15 30.69 15.20 -16.62
N ALA A 16 31.44 15.82 -15.73
CA ALA A 16 32.61 16.64 -16.14
C ALA A 16 33.99 16.01 -15.86
N ALA A 17 34.08 14.74 -15.47
CA ALA A 17 35.37 14.10 -15.12
C ALA A 17 35.76 12.86 -15.93
N CYS A 18 35.06 12.51 -17.01
CA CYS A 18 35.37 11.32 -17.80
C CYS A 18 36.12 11.56 -19.12
N SER A 19 36.73 12.72 -19.35
CA SER A 19 37.49 13.00 -20.58
C SER A 19 39.00 12.74 -20.49
N LEU A 20 39.51 12.05 -19.46
CA LEU A 20 40.95 11.78 -19.30
C LEU A 20 41.35 10.30 -19.15
N PHE A 21 40.49 9.34 -19.47
CA PHE A 21 40.90 7.92 -19.51
C PHE A 21 40.56 7.32 -20.88
N PRO A 22 41.54 7.18 -21.78
CA PRO A 22 41.36 6.39 -23.01
C PRO A 22 41.46 4.91 -22.64
N GLY A 23 40.36 4.17 -22.68
CA GLY A 23 40.42 2.72 -22.56
C GLY A 23 39.28 2.01 -21.83
N VAL A 24 38.20 2.70 -21.46
CA VAL A 24 37.02 1.99 -20.94
C VAL A 24 36.15 1.57 -22.13
N SER A 25 36.18 0.29 -22.45
CA SER A 25 35.36 -0.27 -23.54
C SER A 25 33.85 -0.04 -23.27
N ASN A 26 33.11 0.30 -24.34
CA ASN A 26 31.65 0.46 -24.34
C ASN A 26 30.85 -0.74 -23.74
N ALA A 27 31.52 -1.90 -23.57
CA ALA A 27 30.90 -3.10 -22.97
C ALA A 27 30.49 -2.93 -21.52
N ARG A 28 31.18 -2.11 -20.71
CA ARG A 28 30.84 -1.93 -19.28
C ARG A 28 29.68 -0.96 -19.00
N MET A 29 29.30 -0.12 -19.94
CA MET A 29 28.12 0.75 -19.78
C MET A 29 26.81 0.02 -20.11
N ILE A 30 26.88 -1.06 -20.89
CA ILE A 30 25.69 -1.90 -21.20
C ILE A 30 25.28 -2.74 -20.00
N ASP A 31 26.21 -3.15 -19.14
CA ASP A 31 25.95 -3.93 -17.92
C ASP A 31 25.26 -3.12 -16.78
N LEU A 32 25.15 -1.79 -16.92
CA LEU A 32 24.46 -0.91 -15.96
C LEU A 32 22.98 -0.65 -16.33
N LEU A 33 22.53 -1.11 -17.48
CA LEU A 33 21.12 -1.02 -17.85
C LEU A 33 20.37 -2.21 -17.25
N PRO A 34 19.20 -1.98 -16.62
CA PRO A 34 18.40 -3.10 -16.14
C PRO A 34 18.12 -4.08 -17.28
N PRO A 35 18.06 -5.39 -16.99
CA PRO A 35 17.81 -6.40 -18.01
C PRO A 35 16.49 -6.08 -18.74
N SER A 36 16.46 -6.34 -20.05
CA SER A 36 15.22 -6.27 -20.82
C SER A 36 14.24 -7.32 -20.32
N ASP A 37 12.94 -7.06 -20.47
CA ASP A 37 11.92 -8.07 -20.14
C ASP A 37 12.22 -9.41 -20.82
N PRO A 38 11.92 -10.54 -20.16
CA PRO A 38 12.19 -11.86 -20.71
C PRO A 38 11.41 -12.09 -22.02
N ALA A 39 12.09 -12.64 -23.02
CA ALA A 39 11.48 -13.05 -24.29
C ALA A 39 10.85 -14.46 -24.17
N ASP A 40 9.97 -14.65 -23.17
CA ASP A 40 9.33 -15.92 -22.83
C ASP A 40 8.04 -16.20 -23.64
N GLY A 41 7.69 -15.26 -24.53
CA GLY A 41 6.44 -15.33 -25.30
C GLY A 41 5.16 -15.07 -24.48
N LYS A 42 5.29 -14.65 -23.23
CA LYS A 42 4.16 -14.40 -22.29
C LYS A 42 4.25 -13.07 -21.57
N THR A 43 5.45 -12.53 -21.37
CA THR A 43 5.69 -11.24 -20.72
C THR A 43 5.42 -10.08 -21.66
N PHE A 44 4.71 -9.06 -21.18
CA PHE A 44 4.39 -7.83 -21.91
C PHE A 44 4.27 -6.64 -20.98
N ARG A 45 4.29 -5.43 -21.55
CA ARG A 45 4.00 -4.20 -20.81
C ARG A 45 2.70 -3.57 -21.31
N VAL A 46 2.08 -2.76 -20.46
CA VAL A 46 0.89 -1.98 -20.83
C VAL A 46 1.15 -0.52 -20.53
N ILE A 47 0.85 0.35 -21.49
CA ILE A 47 0.96 1.81 -21.36
C ILE A 47 -0.43 2.38 -21.18
N CYS A 48 -0.63 3.22 -20.16
CA CYS A 48 -1.86 3.91 -19.86
C CYS A 48 -1.74 5.40 -20.20
N MET A 49 -2.61 5.88 -21.06
CA MET A 49 -2.73 7.27 -21.49
C MET A 49 -4.16 7.77 -21.31
N HIS A 50 -4.31 9.08 -21.21
CA HIS A 50 -5.61 9.76 -21.07
C HIS A 50 -5.80 10.77 -22.21
N ASP A 51 -6.08 12.02 -21.90
CA ASP A 51 -6.33 13.07 -22.91
C ASP A 51 -5.06 13.38 -23.75
N VAL A 52 -5.25 13.71 -25.03
CA VAL A 52 -4.17 14.10 -25.95
C VAL A 52 -4.45 15.48 -26.51
N ARG A 53 -3.56 16.45 -26.27
CA ARG A 53 -3.74 17.85 -26.65
C ARG A 53 -2.58 18.37 -27.50
N ASP A 54 -2.91 19.28 -28.42
CA ASP A 54 -1.89 20.09 -29.06
C ASP A 54 -1.51 21.24 -28.13
N ASN A 55 -0.22 21.57 -28.04
CA ASN A 55 0.27 22.64 -27.15
C ASN A 55 -0.17 22.52 -25.70
N LEU A 56 0.04 21.36 -25.10
CA LEU A 56 -0.35 21.09 -23.72
C LEU A 56 0.15 22.17 -22.74
N MET A 57 1.38 22.67 -22.92
CA MET A 57 1.95 23.74 -22.10
C MET A 57 1.19 25.07 -22.21
N ALA A 58 0.65 25.38 -23.38
CA ALA A 58 -0.20 26.58 -23.55
C ALA A 58 -1.54 26.44 -22.80
N SER A 59 -2.03 25.21 -22.64
CA SER A 59 -3.25 24.93 -21.85
C SER A 59 -3.06 25.21 -20.36
N PHE A 60 -1.86 25.02 -19.80
CA PHE A 60 -1.54 25.35 -18.40
C PHE A 60 -1.46 26.86 -18.12
N SER A 61 -1.21 27.67 -19.15
CA SER A 61 -1.13 29.14 -19.00
C SER A 61 -2.47 29.82 -19.03
N SER A 62 -3.56 29.14 -19.39
CA SER A 62 -4.91 29.64 -19.38
C SER A 62 -5.59 29.40 -18.05
N ALA A 63 -5.96 30.44 -17.33
CA ALA A 63 -6.64 30.37 -16.04
C ALA A 63 -8.00 29.63 -16.06
N SER A 64 -8.55 29.40 -17.27
CA SER A 64 -9.82 28.71 -17.49
C SER A 64 -9.68 27.26 -18.00
N ALA A 65 -8.49 26.83 -18.38
CA ALA A 65 -8.29 25.49 -18.89
C ALA A 65 -7.81 24.54 -17.76
N MET A 66 -8.71 23.70 -17.30
CA MET A 66 -8.32 22.58 -16.47
C MET A 66 -7.63 21.54 -17.33
N VAL A 67 -6.37 21.29 -17.04
CA VAL A 67 -5.58 20.26 -17.72
C VAL A 67 -5.54 19.02 -16.83
N ASP A 68 -5.97 17.91 -17.40
CA ASP A 68 -5.76 16.61 -16.78
C ASP A 68 -4.25 16.39 -16.56
N PRO A 69 -3.77 16.10 -15.33
CA PRO A 69 -2.36 15.84 -15.07
C PRO A 69 -1.82 14.61 -15.81
N PHE A 70 -2.68 13.81 -16.42
CA PHE A 70 -2.34 12.63 -17.22
C PHE A 70 -2.46 12.89 -18.72
N ALA A 71 -2.81 14.11 -19.14
CA ALA A 71 -2.83 14.50 -20.54
C ALA A 71 -1.40 14.49 -21.12
N VAL A 72 -1.26 14.11 -22.40
CA VAL A 72 0.00 14.15 -23.11
C VAL A 72 -0.12 15.05 -24.35
N ASP A 73 1.00 15.63 -24.79
CA ASP A 73 1.05 16.38 -26.05
C ASP A 73 1.03 15.43 -27.25
N THR A 74 0.36 15.83 -28.35
CA THR A 74 0.32 15.05 -29.59
C THR A 74 1.73 14.75 -30.15
N GLY A 75 2.66 15.69 -30.00
CA GLY A 75 4.07 15.48 -30.35
C GLY A 75 4.74 14.41 -29.49
N THR A 76 4.52 14.45 -28.17
CA THR A 76 5.01 13.45 -27.24
C THR A 76 4.44 12.05 -27.55
N LEU A 77 3.12 11.94 -27.82
CA LEU A 77 2.51 10.67 -28.22
C LEU A 77 3.13 10.12 -29.52
N THR A 78 3.33 10.99 -30.52
CA THR A 78 3.99 10.62 -31.78
C THR A 78 5.43 10.17 -31.56
N ALA A 79 6.17 10.84 -30.68
CA ALA A 79 7.53 10.48 -30.33
C ALA A 79 7.58 9.14 -29.58
N ILE A 80 6.64 8.85 -28.66
CA ILE A 80 6.49 7.55 -27.99
C ILE A 80 6.26 6.43 -29.03
N PHE A 81 5.33 6.61 -29.97
CA PHE A 81 5.05 5.61 -31.00
C PHE A 81 6.27 5.36 -31.91
N SER A 82 6.98 6.45 -32.28
CA SER A 82 8.21 6.34 -33.07
C SER A 82 9.33 5.64 -32.30
N TRP A 83 9.43 5.91 -30.99
CA TRP A 83 10.41 5.25 -30.10
C TRP A 83 10.12 3.75 -29.99
N LEU A 84 8.86 3.35 -29.81
CA LEU A 84 8.43 1.95 -29.77
C LEU A 84 8.85 1.23 -31.07
N GLN A 85 8.58 1.85 -32.23
CA GLN A 85 8.95 1.31 -33.53
C GLN A 85 10.48 1.17 -33.67
N THR A 86 11.24 2.21 -33.35
CA THR A 86 12.69 2.25 -33.46
C THR A 86 13.37 1.24 -32.53
N ASN A 87 12.79 0.98 -31.37
CA ASN A 87 13.30 0.03 -30.36
C ASN A 87 12.73 -1.38 -30.50
N ASN A 88 12.07 -1.70 -31.63
CA ASN A 88 11.51 -3.02 -31.94
C ASN A 88 10.51 -3.52 -30.87
N TYR A 89 9.70 -2.63 -30.32
CA TYR A 89 8.55 -3.02 -29.54
C TYR A 89 7.39 -3.39 -30.48
N HIS A 90 6.69 -4.46 -30.15
CA HIS A 90 5.55 -4.97 -30.91
C HIS A 90 4.26 -4.70 -30.16
N THR A 91 3.43 -3.86 -30.71
CA THR A 91 2.09 -3.63 -30.13
C THR A 91 1.21 -4.85 -30.31
N ILE A 92 0.49 -5.21 -29.26
CA ILE A 92 -0.33 -6.42 -29.19
C ILE A 92 -1.78 -6.10 -28.82
N THR A 93 -2.68 -7.04 -29.08
CA THR A 93 -4.09 -6.97 -28.71
C THR A 93 -4.37 -7.77 -27.44
N VAL A 94 -5.49 -7.49 -26.77
CA VAL A 94 -5.99 -8.30 -25.64
C VAL A 94 -6.15 -9.76 -26.05
N ARG A 95 -6.68 -10.02 -27.25
CA ARG A 95 -6.82 -11.39 -27.78
C ARG A 95 -5.49 -12.15 -27.83
N GLN A 96 -4.41 -11.50 -28.26
CA GLN A 96 -3.08 -12.15 -28.29
C GLN A 96 -2.58 -12.47 -26.88
N ILE A 97 -2.90 -11.62 -25.89
CA ILE A 97 -2.58 -11.87 -24.47
C ILE A 97 -3.34 -13.13 -24.01
N GLU A 98 -4.66 -13.19 -24.24
CA GLU A 98 -5.48 -14.35 -23.88
C GLU A 98 -4.95 -15.64 -24.53
N GLU A 99 -4.72 -15.61 -25.85
CA GLU A 99 -4.18 -16.75 -26.59
C GLU A 99 -2.86 -17.26 -26.00
N SER A 100 -1.91 -16.35 -25.73
CA SER A 100 -0.61 -16.70 -25.14
C SER A 100 -0.73 -17.29 -23.74
N ARG A 101 -1.59 -16.73 -22.90
CA ARG A 101 -1.77 -17.17 -21.50
C ARG A 101 -2.47 -18.53 -21.42
N HIS A 102 -3.32 -18.87 -22.39
CA HIS A 102 -3.99 -20.16 -22.49
C HIS A 102 -3.20 -21.21 -23.30
N GLY A 103 -1.91 -20.98 -23.55
CA GLY A 103 -1.04 -21.95 -24.23
C GLY A 103 -1.14 -21.95 -25.75
N GLY A 104 -1.74 -20.92 -26.33
CA GLY A 104 -1.81 -20.70 -27.76
C GLY A 104 -0.53 -20.03 -28.33
N LYS A 105 -0.68 -19.18 -29.34
CA LYS A 105 0.43 -18.52 -30.01
C LYS A 105 1.20 -17.61 -29.03
N PRO A 106 2.53 -17.74 -28.91
CA PRO A 106 3.34 -16.90 -28.05
C PRO A 106 3.32 -15.42 -28.50
N LEU A 107 3.46 -14.49 -27.55
CA LEU A 107 3.63 -13.08 -27.82
C LEU A 107 4.99 -12.81 -28.51
N PRO A 108 5.08 -11.78 -29.36
CA PRO A 108 6.35 -11.33 -29.90
C PRO A 108 7.28 -10.81 -28.78
N PRO A 109 8.60 -10.82 -28.99
CA PRO A 109 9.53 -10.15 -28.07
C PRO A 109 9.18 -8.68 -27.92
N ARG A 110 9.42 -8.11 -26.73
CA ARG A 110 9.09 -6.71 -26.41
C ARG A 110 7.61 -6.36 -26.71
N ALA A 111 6.70 -7.24 -26.32
CA ALA A 111 5.28 -7.03 -26.48
C ALA A 111 4.78 -5.84 -25.62
N VAL A 112 3.96 -4.98 -26.21
CA VAL A 112 3.36 -3.84 -25.51
C VAL A 112 1.90 -3.65 -25.90
N LEU A 113 1.00 -3.45 -24.92
CA LEU A 113 -0.38 -3.07 -25.15
C LEU A 113 -0.53 -1.56 -24.88
N LEU A 114 -1.28 -0.87 -25.71
CA LEU A 114 -1.65 0.53 -25.52
C LEU A 114 -3.07 0.60 -24.92
N THR A 115 -3.27 1.43 -23.89
CA THR A 115 -4.60 1.71 -23.33
C THR A 115 -4.82 3.21 -23.19
N PHE A 116 -6.05 3.65 -23.45
CA PHE A 116 -6.50 5.03 -23.31
C PHE A 116 -7.77 5.06 -22.48
N ASP A 117 -7.78 5.84 -21.40
CA ASP A 117 -8.84 5.85 -20.41
C ASP A 117 -9.79 7.05 -20.59
N ASP A 118 -10.98 6.98 -19.97
CA ASP A 118 -11.98 8.05 -19.82
C ASP A 118 -12.89 8.33 -21.02
N GLY A 119 -12.51 7.94 -22.23
CA GLY A 119 -13.33 8.22 -23.42
C GLY A 119 -13.24 9.66 -23.91
N TYR A 120 -12.09 10.34 -23.74
CA TYR A 120 -11.85 11.67 -24.25
C TYR A 120 -12.06 11.75 -25.77
N ARG A 121 -12.57 12.90 -26.25
CA ARG A 121 -12.78 13.15 -27.67
C ARG A 121 -11.49 13.12 -28.49
N SER A 122 -10.37 13.42 -27.86
CA SER A 122 -9.04 13.30 -28.47
C SER A 122 -8.71 11.87 -28.90
N HIS A 123 -9.34 10.86 -28.31
CA HIS A 123 -9.13 9.47 -28.75
C HIS A 123 -9.63 9.26 -30.19
N TYR A 124 -10.75 9.84 -30.55
CA TYR A 124 -11.25 9.81 -31.91
C TYR A 124 -10.52 10.77 -32.85
N THR A 125 -10.29 12.01 -32.40
CA THR A 125 -9.80 13.07 -33.31
C THR A 125 -8.30 13.08 -33.51
N LYS A 126 -7.49 12.51 -32.58
CA LYS A 126 -6.03 12.55 -32.57
C LYS A 126 -5.40 11.17 -32.46
N VAL A 127 -5.87 10.35 -31.51
CA VAL A 127 -5.26 9.03 -31.25
C VAL A 127 -5.56 8.06 -32.38
N LEU A 128 -6.81 7.93 -32.82
CA LEU A 128 -7.17 7.02 -33.91
C LEU A 128 -6.36 7.24 -35.19
N PRO A 129 -6.18 8.46 -35.72
CA PRO A 129 -5.32 8.71 -36.89
C PRO A 129 -3.87 8.29 -36.69
N LEU A 130 -3.33 8.41 -35.47
CA LEU A 130 -1.98 7.94 -35.15
C LEU A 130 -1.92 6.42 -35.09
N LEU A 131 -2.90 5.77 -34.46
CA LEU A 131 -2.99 4.29 -34.45
C LEU A 131 -3.04 3.73 -35.86
N GLU A 132 -3.84 4.33 -36.76
CA GLU A 132 -3.93 3.93 -38.17
C GLU A 132 -2.61 4.12 -38.91
N ARG A 133 -1.93 5.26 -38.69
CA ARG A 133 -0.63 5.57 -39.29
C ARG A 133 0.45 4.56 -38.87
N PHE A 134 0.51 4.20 -37.59
CA PHE A 134 1.52 3.28 -37.03
C PHE A 134 1.07 1.80 -37.10
N LYS A 135 -0.22 1.55 -37.38
CA LYS A 135 -0.88 0.22 -37.34
C LYS A 135 -0.82 -0.39 -35.94
N TYR A 136 -1.06 0.40 -34.93
CA TYR A 136 -0.99 -0.01 -33.53
C TYR A 136 -2.38 -0.29 -32.98
N PRO A 137 -2.63 -1.49 -32.45
CA PRO A 137 -3.87 -1.77 -31.71
C PRO A 137 -3.85 -1.11 -30.33
N ALA A 138 -5.04 -0.77 -29.82
CA ALA A 138 -5.20 -0.20 -28.48
C ALA A 138 -6.55 -0.58 -27.85
N VAL A 139 -6.63 -0.51 -26.52
CA VAL A 139 -7.87 -0.58 -25.74
C VAL A 139 -8.30 0.84 -25.37
N MET A 140 -9.60 1.13 -25.48
CA MET A 140 -10.20 2.41 -25.10
C MET A 140 -11.21 2.17 -23.97
N GLY A 141 -10.89 2.60 -22.75
CA GLY A 141 -11.78 2.55 -21.59
C GLY A 141 -12.84 3.67 -21.64
N ILE A 142 -14.12 3.30 -21.64
CA ILE A 142 -15.24 4.23 -21.83
C ILE A 142 -16.05 4.35 -20.53
N VAL A 143 -16.19 5.60 -20.01
CA VAL A 143 -17.13 5.96 -18.94
C VAL A 143 -18.48 6.32 -19.57
N THR A 144 -19.43 5.40 -19.57
CA THR A 144 -20.63 5.54 -20.39
C THR A 144 -21.58 6.63 -19.90
N ALA A 145 -21.63 6.95 -18.61
CA ALA A 145 -22.42 8.07 -18.10
C ALA A 145 -21.90 9.44 -18.61
N TRP A 146 -20.60 9.58 -18.82
CA TRP A 146 -20.03 10.80 -19.36
C TRP A 146 -20.41 10.98 -20.85
N ILE A 147 -20.47 9.86 -21.58
CA ILE A 147 -20.91 9.86 -22.98
C ILE A 147 -22.41 10.13 -23.12
N ASP A 148 -23.23 9.68 -22.17
CA ASP A 148 -24.68 9.89 -22.14
C ASP A 148 -25.09 11.30 -21.67
N ALA A 149 -24.21 12.02 -21.00
CA ALA A 149 -24.53 13.32 -20.43
C ALA A 149 -24.96 14.33 -21.50
N PRO A 150 -25.93 15.21 -21.22
CA PRO A 150 -26.35 16.30 -22.14
C PRO A 150 -25.15 17.20 -22.47
N LEU A 151 -25.10 17.71 -23.72
CA LEU A 151 -23.99 18.53 -24.21
C LEU A 151 -23.79 19.86 -23.43
N ASP A 152 -24.82 20.36 -22.79
CA ASP A 152 -24.82 21.58 -21.97
C ASP A 152 -24.53 21.31 -20.49
N ALA A 153 -24.43 20.04 -20.08
CA ALA A 153 -24.15 19.69 -18.71
C ALA A 153 -22.64 19.39 -18.53
N PRO A 154 -21.94 20.09 -17.62
CA PRO A 154 -20.55 19.75 -17.33
C PRO A 154 -20.44 18.39 -16.64
N ILE A 155 -19.37 17.65 -16.95
CA ILE A 155 -19.03 16.38 -16.31
C ILE A 155 -18.29 16.67 -15.01
N ARG A 156 -18.81 16.15 -13.92
CA ARG A 156 -18.18 16.24 -12.60
C ARG A 156 -17.22 15.06 -12.39
N ILE A 157 -15.94 15.33 -12.45
CA ILE A 157 -14.88 14.33 -12.17
C ILE A 157 -14.61 14.23 -10.65
N SER A 158 -14.72 15.34 -9.92
CA SER A 158 -14.63 15.39 -8.45
C SER A 158 -15.41 16.59 -7.92
N ASP A 159 -15.49 16.74 -6.60
CA ASP A 159 -16.17 17.90 -5.97
C ASP A 159 -15.66 19.26 -6.44
N LYS A 160 -14.41 19.32 -6.86
CA LYS A 160 -13.74 20.56 -7.27
C LYS A 160 -13.51 20.67 -8.78
N ILE A 161 -13.79 19.60 -9.52
CA ILE A 161 -13.37 19.47 -10.92
C ILE A 161 -14.57 19.17 -11.79
N GLN A 162 -14.93 20.13 -12.62
CA GLN A 162 -15.93 19.98 -13.67
C GLN A 162 -15.29 20.23 -15.04
N VAL A 163 -15.59 19.36 -16.00
CA VAL A 163 -15.05 19.40 -17.35
C VAL A 163 -16.21 19.54 -18.33
N PRO A 164 -16.10 20.40 -19.37
CA PRO A 164 -17.14 20.51 -20.39
C PRO A 164 -17.42 19.16 -21.04
N ARG A 165 -18.68 18.87 -21.32
CA ARG A 165 -19.11 17.59 -21.92
C ARG A 165 -18.47 17.30 -23.28
N ASP A 166 -18.16 18.33 -24.07
CA ASP A 166 -17.54 18.21 -25.39
C ASP A 166 -16.06 17.81 -25.37
N TYR A 167 -15.45 17.70 -24.20
CA TYR A 167 -14.14 17.04 -24.04
C TYR A 167 -14.21 15.53 -24.23
N PHE A 168 -15.39 14.93 -24.07
CA PHE A 168 -15.61 13.49 -24.24
C PHE A 168 -16.31 13.21 -25.58
N MET A 169 -16.08 12.00 -26.11
CA MET A 169 -16.71 11.53 -27.36
C MET A 169 -18.23 11.57 -27.29
N SER A 170 -18.87 11.68 -28.43
CA SER A 170 -20.27 11.30 -28.63
C SER A 170 -20.39 9.80 -28.91
N TRP A 171 -21.59 9.23 -28.77
CA TRP A 171 -21.81 7.82 -29.13
C TRP A 171 -21.52 7.53 -30.61
N ASP A 172 -21.76 8.49 -31.51
CA ASP A 172 -21.40 8.36 -32.93
C ASP A 172 -19.89 8.26 -33.13
N GLU A 173 -19.11 9.01 -32.37
CA GLU A 173 -17.65 8.95 -32.40
C GLU A 173 -17.16 7.64 -31.77
N VAL A 174 -17.75 7.18 -30.67
CA VAL A 174 -17.44 5.87 -30.04
C VAL A 174 -17.76 4.70 -30.99
N GLN A 175 -18.92 4.77 -31.69
CA GLN A 175 -19.30 3.76 -32.67
C GLN A 175 -18.28 3.68 -33.83
N LYS A 176 -17.90 4.86 -34.40
CA LYS A 176 -16.90 4.93 -35.47
C LYS A 176 -15.51 4.43 -35.01
N LEU A 177 -15.13 4.79 -33.78
CA LEU A 177 -13.88 4.33 -33.17
C LEU A 177 -13.85 2.81 -33.05
N GLY A 178 -14.95 2.22 -32.56
CA GLY A 178 -15.11 0.77 -32.42
C GLY A 178 -15.19 -0.03 -33.74
N GLN A 179 -15.48 0.65 -34.86
CA GLN A 179 -15.43 0.02 -36.19
C GLN A 179 -14.01 -0.18 -36.70
N SER A 180 -13.02 0.49 -36.12
CA SER A 180 -11.61 0.28 -36.45
C SER A 180 -11.15 -1.08 -35.91
N HIS A 181 -10.54 -1.92 -36.76
CA HIS A 181 -9.96 -3.20 -36.35
C HIS A 181 -8.76 -3.05 -35.40
N LEU A 182 -8.30 -1.82 -35.17
CA LEU A 182 -7.22 -1.47 -34.24
C LEU A 182 -7.72 -1.14 -32.84
N VAL A 183 -9.03 -0.96 -32.64
CA VAL A 183 -9.57 -0.49 -31.37
C VAL A 183 -10.44 -1.57 -30.73
N GLU A 184 -10.16 -1.86 -29.46
CA GLU A 184 -11.03 -2.62 -28.56
C GLU A 184 -11.67 -1.66 -27.55
N LEU A 185 -13.00 -1.66 -27.43
CA LEU A 185 -13.71 -0.90 -26.43
C LEU A 185 -13.76 -1.68 -25.12
N GLY A 186 -13.24 -1.08 -24.04
CA GLY A 186 -13.27 -1.59 -22.67
C GLY A 186 -14.26 -0.82 -21.79
N CYS A 187 -14.79 -1.47 -20.77
CA CYS A 187 -15.58 -0.82 -19.73
C CYS A 187 -14.68 -0.01 -18.80
N HIS A 188 -15.08 1.24 -18.51
CA HIS A 188 -14.44 2.09 -17.49
C HIS A 188 -15.48 2.56 -16.47
N THR A 189 -16.42 1.70 -16.14
CA THR A 189 -17.66 1.89 -15.37
C THR A 189 -18.73 2.70 -16.13
N HIS A 190 -19.97 2.59 -15.67
CA HIS A 190 -21.01 3.54 -16.11
C HIS A 190 -20.84 4.86 -15.39
N ASN A 191 -20.93 4.88 -14.07
CA ASN A 191 -20.92 6.11 -13.26
C ASN A 191 -20.17 5.97 -11.94
N LEU A 192 -19.16 5.09 -11.84
CA LEU A 192 -18.34 4.94 -10.62
C LEU A 192 -16.97 5.61 -10.72
N HIS A 193 -16.74 6.45 -11.74
CA HIS A 193 -15.49 7.20 -11.88
C HIS A 193 -15.49 8.48 -11.04
N HIS A 194 -15.71 8.35 -9.74
CA HIS A 194 -15.68 9.46 -8.78
C HIS A 194 -15.32 8.99 -7.38
N GLY A 195 -14.95 9.93 -6.49
CA GLY A 195 -14.90 9.71 -5.06
C GLY A 195 -16.29 9.62 -4.47
N ALA A 196 -16.51 8.71 -3.53
CA ALA A 196 -17.78 8.56 -2.83
C ALA A 196 -17.57 8.60 -1.32
N VAL A 197 -18.56 9.12 -0.59
CA VAL A 197 -18.50 9.28 0.87
C VAL A 197 -18.34 7.91 1.54
N ALA A 198 -17.21 7.70 2.18
CA ALA A 198 -16.78 6.42 2.75
C ALA A 198 -16.68 6.44 4.29
N ASN A 199 -17.10 7.52 4.95
CA ASN A 199 -17.19 7.57 6.41
C ASN A 199 -18.12 8.69 6.87
N PRO A 200 -18.53 8.70 8.16
CA PRO A 200 -19.44 9.73 8.72
C PRO A 200 -18.91 11.16 8.59
N GLN A 201 -17.60 11.35 8.52
CA GLN A 201 -16.95 12.67 8.43
C GLN A 201 -16.87 13.19 6.99
N GLY A 202 -17.41 12.45 6.00
CA GLY A 202 -17.50 12.87 4.62
C GLY A 202 -16.20 12.75 3.82
N ASN A 203 -15.27 11.90 4.23
CA ASN A 203 -14.10 11.61 3.40
C ASN A 203 -14.51 10.74 2.21
N GLU A 204 -13.97 11.08 1.05
CA GLU A 204 -14.21 10.35 -0.19
C GLU A 204 -13.11 9.33 -0.47
N LEU A 205 -13.52 8.14 -0.88
CA LEU A 205 -12.70 7.06 -1.41
C LEU A 205 -13.26 6.63 -2.78
N PRO A 206 -12.51 5.85 -3.59
CA PRO A 206 -13.00 5.40 -4.89
C PRO A 206 -14.35 4.65 -4.79
N ALA A 207 -15.34 5.11 -5.54
CA ALA A 207 -16.70 4.54 -5.50
C ALA A 207 -16.75 3.07 -5.92
N THR A 208 -15.79 2.61 -6.72
CA THR A 208 -15.68 1.21 -7.18
C THR A 208 -15.42 0.22 -6.05
N THR A 209 -14.64 0.58 -5.03
CA THR A 209 -14.10 -0.36 -4.05
C THR A 209 -14.55 -0.12 -2.62
N SER A 210 -15.19 1.02 -2.35
CA SER A 210 -15.56 1.42 -0.99
C SER A 210 -17.02 1.15 -0.68
N HIS A 211 -17.30 0.64 0.53
CA HIS A 211 -18.65 0.67 1.10
C HIS A 211 -19.03 2.12 1.39
N LEU A 212 -20.16 2.59 0.84
CA LEU A 212 -20.61 3.95 1.02
C LEU A 212 -21.16 4.17 2.44
N TYR A 213 -20.89 5.33 3.01
CA TYR A 213 -21.60 5.76 4.21
C TYR A 213 -22.88 6.51 3.81
N LEU A 214 -24.03 5.90 4.14
CA LEU A 214 -25.35 6.43 3.83
C LEU A 214 -25.74 7.46 4.90
N GLN A 215 -25.47 8.74 4.64
CA GLN A 215 -25.60 9.85 5.58
C GLN A 215 -27.01 9.94 6.21
N ASN A 216 -28.06 9.75 5.39
CA ASN A 216 -29.46 9.84 5.86
C ASN A 216 -29.82 8.68 6.79
N GLU A 217 -29.21 7.51 6.59
CA GLU A 217 -29.47 6.29 7.36
C GLU A 217 -28.47 6.11 8.51
N LYS A 218 -27.41 6.91 8.51
CA LYS A 218 -26.29 6.84 9.48
C LYS A 218 -25.68 5.44 9.60
N ARG A 219 -25.52 4.76 8.46
CA ARG A 219 -24.91 3.43 8.37
C ARG A 219 -24.05 3.30 7.10
N TYR A 220 -23.26 2.28 7.05
CA TYR A 220 -22.59 1.86 5.83
C TYR A 220 -23.48 0.97 4.97
N GLU A 221 -23.19 0.89 3.67
CA GLU A 221 -23.71 -0.17 2.82
C GLU A 221 -23.36 -1.53 3.42
N THR A 222 -24.29 -2.47 3.32
CA THR A 222 -24.01 -3.90 3.51
C THR A 222 -23.21 -4.44 2.32
N ASP A 223 -22.57 -5.61 2.48
CA ASP A 223 -21.85 -6.26 1.37
C ASP A 223 -22.78 -6.48 0.16
N ALA A 224 -24.03 -6.89 0.40
CA ALA A 224 -25.00 -7.10 -0.68
C ALA A 224 -25.40 -5.80 -1.41
N GLU A 225 -25.54 -4.68 -0.68
CA GLU A 225 -25.82 -3.36 -1.30
C GLU A 225 -24.62 -2.87 -2.11
N PHE A 226 -23.41 -3.04 -1.59
CA PHE A 226 -22.17 -2.70 -2.30
C PHE A 226 -22.01 -3.54 -3.58
N GLU A 227 -22.14 -4.86 -3.49
CA GLU A 227 -22.01 -5.77 -4.63
C GLU A 227 -23.07 -5.49 -5.69
N ALA A 228 -24.33 -5.27 -5.28
CA ALA A 228 -25.42 -4.93 -6.20
C ALA A 228 -25.14 -3.61 -6.93
N ARG A 229 -24.71 -2.56 -6.21
CA ARG A 229 -24.40 -1.26 -6.80
C ARG A 229 -23.29 -1.36 -7.85
N VAL A 230 -22.21 -2.06 -7.54
CA VAL A 230 -21.10 -2.24 -8.49
C VAL A 230 -21.50 -3.10 -9.66
N HIS A 231 -22.22 -4.22 -9.43
CA HIS A 231 -22.71 -5.09 -10.47
C HIS A 231 -23.62 -4.35 -11.47
N ASP A 232 -24.62 -3.60 -10.96
CA ASP A 232 -25.58 -2.89 -11.78
C ASP A 232 -24.94 -1.79 -12.62
N ASP A 233 -23.93 -1.10 -12.07
CA ASP A 233 -23.16 -0.10 -12.79
C ASP A 233 -22.35 -0.72 -13.94
N LEU A 234 -21.55 -1.75 -13.64
CA LEU A 234 -20.76 -2.45 -14.67
C LEU A 234 -21.64 -3.10 -15.74
N GLN A 235 -22.73 -3.74 -15.34
CA GLN A 235 -23.69 -4.30 -16.28
C GLN A 235 -24.30 -3.22 -17.19
N THR A 236 -24.61 -2.04 -16.64
CA THR A 236 -25.11 -0.90 -17.43
C THR A 236 -24.06 -0.44 -18.44
N CYS A 237 -22.79 -0.32 -18.05
CA CYS A 237 -21.69 0.03 -18.95
C CYS A 237 -21.58 -0.97 -20.12
N VAL A 238 -21.47 -2.25 -19.82
CA VAL A 238 -21.34 -3.32 -20.84
C VAL A 238 -22.56 -3.34 -21.78
N ARG A 239 -23.76 -3.21 -21.23
CA ARG A 239 -25.02 -3.17 -21.99
C ARG A 239 -25.05 -1.96 -22.94
N GLN A 240 -24.72 -0.75 -22.47
CA GLN A 240 -24.73 0.46 -23.30
C GLN A 240 -23.68 0.39 -24.41
N ILE A 241 -22.46 -0.05 -24.15
CA ILE A 241 -21.45 -0.25 -25.18
C ILE A 241 -22.02 -1.19 -26.26
N ARG A 242 -22.58 -2.34 -25.86
CA ARG A 242 -23.17 -3.32 -26.80
C ARG A 242 -24.32 -2.73 -27.61
N GLU A 243 -25.28 -2.07 -26.97
CA GLU A 243 -26.49 -1.54 -27.64
C GLU A 243 -26.13 -0.41 -28.61
N ARG A 244 -25.15 0.45 -28.26
CA ARG A 244 -24.78 1.61 -29.08
C ARG A 244 -23.79 1.31 -30.20
N THR A 245 -22.93 0.31 -30.00
CA THR A 245 -21.82 0.00 -30.95
C THR A 245 -21.87 -1.40 -31.56
N GLY A 246 -22.65 -2.32 -31.02
CA GLY A 246 -22.63 -3.73 -31.36
C GLY A 246 -21.46 -4.53 -30.78
N ILE A 247 -20.57 -3.90 -30.04
CA ILE A 247 -19.36 -4.51 -29.48
C ILE A 247 -19.62 -4.99 -28.05
N VAL A 248 -19.12 -6.18 -27.72
CA VAL A 248 -19.11 -6.69 -26.33
C VAL A 248 -17.79 -6.34 -25.70
N ALA A 249 -17.80 -5.51 -24.65
CA ALA A 249 -16.60 -5.21 -23.87
C ALA A 249 -16.13 -6.47 -23.13
N ARG A 250 -14.86 -6.83 -23.28
CA ARG A 250 -14.22 -7.99 -22.64
C ARG A 250 -13.18 -7.60 -21.61
N SER A 251 -12.85 -6.33 -21.58
CA SER A 251 -11.85 -5.79 -20.68
C SER A 251 -12.44 -4.73 -19.75
N MET A 252 -11.97 -4.73 -18.51
CA MET A 252 -12.29 -3.74 -17.50
C MET A 252 -11.06 -2.87 -17.21
N VAL A 253 -11.25 -1.59 -17.29
CA VAL A 253 -10.26 -0.58 -16.89
C VAL A 253 -10.75 0.05 -15.59
N TRP A 254 -10.03 -0.17 -14.50
CA TRP A 254 -10.49 0.33 -13.21
C TRP A 254 -10.22 1.82 -13.03
N PRO A 255 -11.25 2.66 -12.73
CA PRO A 255 -11.05 4.07 -12.37
C PRO A 255 -10.02 4.23 -11.26
N TYR A 256 -9.07 5.15 -11.43
CA TYR A 256 -7.95 5.38 -10.50
C TYR A 256 -7.05 4.14 -10.27
N GLY A 257 -7.23 3.07 -11.04
CA GLY A 257 -6.64 1.77 -10.76
C GLY A 257 -7.21 1.09 -9.51
N ALA A 258 -8.29 1.62 -8.94
CA ALA A 258 -8.89 1.15 -7.70
C ALA A 258 -9.73 -0.11 -7.94
N GLU A 259 -9.21 -1.23 -7.47
CA GLU A 259 -9.81 -2.55 -7.57
C GLU A 259 -9.58 -3.37 -6.30
N ASN A 260 -10.47 -4.29 -6.00
CA ASN A 260 -10.32 -5.28 -4.95
C ASN A 260 -10.96 -6.62 -5.40
N GLN A 261 -10.75 -7.68 -4.64
CA GLN A 261 -11.19 -9.02 -5.06
C GLN A 261 -12.71 -9.11 -5.33
N PRO A 262 -13.62 -8.54 -4.50
CA PRO A 262 -15.05 -8.54 -4.79
C PRO A 262 -15.38 -7.94 -6.15
N VAL A 263 -14.87 -6.74 -6.47
CA VAL A 263 -15.23 -6.07 -7.73
C VAL A 263 -14.59 -6.74 -8.94
N ARG A 264 -13.41 -7.34 -8.81
CA ARG A 264 -12.82 -8.16 -9.88
C ARG A 264 -13.70 -9.38 -10.21
N LYS A 265 -14.23 -10.06 -9.18
CA LYS A 265 -15.16 -11.19 -9.37
C LYS A 265 -16.44 -10.74 -10.08
N ILE A 266 -17.00 -9.59 -9.72
CA ILE A 266 -18.17 -9.00 -10.40
C ILE A 266 -17.85 -8.74 -11.87
N SER A 267 -16.72 -8.10 -12.18
CA SER A 267 -16.26 -7.84 -13.55
C SER A 267 -16.14 -9.12 -14.37
N THR A 268 -15.48 -10.15 -13.81
CA THR A 268 -15.35 -11.47 -14.45
C THR A 268 -16.72 -12.13 -14.69
N SER A 269 -17.67 -12.02 -13.76
CA SER A 269 -19.01 -12.58 -13.92
C SER A 269 -19.79 -11.95 -15.08
N LEU A 270 -19.43 -10.74 -15.48
CA LEU A 270 -19.98 -10.00 -16.62
C LEU A 270 -19.20 -10.24 -17.93
N GLY A 271 -18.21 -11.15 -17.93
CA GLY A 271 -17.42 -11.53 -19.10
C GLY A 271 -16.21 -10.64 -19.36
N MET A 272 -15.78 -9.86 -18.38
CA MET A 272 -14.58 -9.01 -18.47
C MET A 272 -13.44 -9.62 -17.64
N ASP A 273 -12.79 -10.63 -18.22
CA ASP A 273 -11.69 -11.37 -17.55
C ASP A 273 -10.35 -10.65 -17.60
N ILE A 274 -10.18 -9.73 -18.53
CA ILE A 274 -8.97 -8.91 -18.65
C ILE A 274 -9.19 -7.59 -17.92
N GLN A 275 -8.47 -7.37 -16.83
CA GLN A 275 -8.71 -6.19 -16.00
C GLN A 275 -7.40 -5.44 -15.73
N PHE A 276 -7.46 -4.12 -15.81
CA PHE A 276 -6.30 -3.23 -15.74
C PHE A 276 -6.29 -2.41 -14.45
N SER A 277 -5.23 -2.57 -13.66
CA SER A 277 -4.90 -1.71 -12.51
C SER A 277 -3.99 -0.53 -12.92
N LEU A 278 -3.45 0.20 -11.95
CA LEU A 278 -2.37 1.19 -12.15
C LEU A 278 -1.09 0.81 -11.40
N ASP A 279 -0.94 -0.46 -11.04
CA ASP A 279 0.33 -0.98 -10.54
C ASP A 279 1.39 -0.90 -11.65
N ALA A 280 2.60 -0.49 -11.32
CA ALA A 280 3.67 -0.36 -12.31
C ALA A 280 4.45 -1.68 -12.51
N GLY A 281 5.02 -1.86 -13.69
CA GLY A 281 5.92 -2.96 -13.99
C GLY A 281 5.50 -3.82 -15.18
N PRO A 282 6.28 -4.84 -15.53
CA PRO A 282 5.95 -5.81 -16.57
C PRO A 282 4.85 -6.78 -16.09
N ASN A 283 4.09 -7.30 -17.04
CA ASN A 283 3.12 -8.38 -16.83
C ASN A 283 3.77 -9.72 -17.15
N THR A 284 4.46 -10.28 -16.19
CA THR A 284 5.08 -11.61 -16.25
C THR A 284 4.01 -12.73 -16.16
N PRO A 285 4.32 -14.01 -16.41
CA PRO A 285 3.34 -15.10 -16.37
C PRO A 285 2.60 -15.27 -15.04
N ASP A 286 3.19 -14.84 -13.95
CA ASP A 286 2.64 -14.87 -12.60
C ASP A 286 1.67 -13.71 -12.29
N VAL A 287 1.65 -12.64 -13.09
CA VAL A 287 0.67 -11.56 -12.97
C VAL A 287 -0.68 -12.05 -13.52
N PRO A 288 -1.75 -12.09 -12.71
CA PRO A 288 -3.04 -12.57 -13.15
C PRO A 288 -3.69 -11.63 -14.17
N LEU A 289 -4.52 -12.19 -15.06
CA LEU A 289 -5.17 -11.40 -16.12
C LEU A 289 -6.24 -10.44 -15.60
N ASP A 290 -6.77 -10.70 -14.41
CA ASP A 290 -7.74 -9.84 -13.72
C ASP A 290 -7.07 -8.71 -12.91
N ARG A 291 -5.73 -8.52 -13.07
CA ARG A 291 -4.97 -7.46 -12.37
C ARG A 291 -3.72 -7.06 -13.15
N LEU A 292 -3.89 -6.68 -14.42
CA LEU A 292 -2.77 -6.27 -15.26
C LEU A 292 -2.22 -4.92 -14.85
N ARG A 293 -0.89 -4.85 -14.79
CA ARG A 293 -0.10 -3.66 -14.46
C ARG A 293 -0.02 -2.71 -15.63
N ARG A 294 0.01 -1.39 -15.37
CA ARG A 294 0.13 -0.37 -16.42
C ARG A 294 1.15 0.71 -16.06
N ILE A 295 1.83 1.22 -17.05
CA ILE A 295 2.72 2.38 -16.97
C ILE A 295 1.89 3.63 -17.26
N LEU A 296 1.58 4.42 -16.24
CA LEU A 296 0.78 5.64 -16.36
C LEU A 296 1.64 6.79 -16.92
N MET A 297 1.21 7.39 -18.03
CA MET A 297 1.83 8.56 -18.61
C MET A 297 1.35 9.84 -17.91
N MET A 298 2.28 10.76 -17.69
CA MET A 298 2.04 12.06 -17.04
C MET A 298 2.31 13.20 -18.03
N TYR A 299 1.75 14.38 -17.76
CA TYR A 299 1.87 15.56 -18.62
C TYR A 299 3.32 16.03 -18.85
N ASP A 300 4.23 15.71 -17.96
CA ASP A 300 5.64 16.11 -17.97
C ASP A 300 6.59 14.99 -18.47
N VAL A 301 6.04 13.90 -19.02
CA VAL A 301 6.86 12.81 -19.53
C VAL A 301 7.58 13.22 -20.81
N ASP A 302 8.90 13.11 -20.81
CA ASP A 302 9.73 13.15 -22.01
C ASP A 302 10.13 11.71 -22.44
N ILE A 303 10.76 11.59 -23.61
CA ILE A 303 11.18 10.28 -24.12
C ILE A 303 12.17 9.58 -23.19
N GLY A 304 13.05 10.31 -22.51
CA GLY A 304 13.97 9.72 -21.53
C GLY A 304 13.24 9.20 -20.28
N GLY A 305 12.21 9.91 -19.83
CA GLY A 305 11.32 9.47 -18.75
C GLY A 305 10.52 8.25 -19.15
N PHE A 306 9.95 8.25 -20.35
CA PHE A 306 9.26 7.11 -20.92
C PHE A 306 10.16 5.87 -21.03
N GLU A 307 11.38 6.03 -21.55
CA GLU A 307 12.35 4.94 -21.63
C GLU A 307 12.68 4.35 -20.26
N ARG A 308 12.87 5.19 -19.22
CA ARG A 308 13.09 4.70 -17.84
C ARG A 308 11.90 3.88 -17.35
N SER A 309 10.68 4.37 -17.55
CA SER A 309 9.48 3.63 -17.15
C SER A 309 9.32 2.30 -17.88
N MET A 310 9.72 2.24 -19.16
CA MET A 310 9.72 1.01 -19.95
C MET A 310 10.80 0.01 -19.53
N ARG A 311 11.78 0.42 -18.72
CA ARG A 311 12.86 -0.43 -18.20
C ARG A 311 12.73 -0.72 -16.71
N GLU A 312 11.79 -0.06 -16.01
CA GLU A 312 11.55 -0.35 -14.60
C GLU A 312 11.22 -1.83 -14.40
N PRO A 313 11.96 -2.56 -13.56
CA PRO A 313 11.58 -3.92 -13.18
C PRO A 313 10.21 -3.89 -12.49
N ALA A 314 9.55 -5.03 -12.39
CA ALA A 314 8.44 -5.15 -11.45
C ALA A 314 8.96 -4.73 -10.08
N SER A 315 8.26 -3.83 -9.40
CA SER A 315 8.52 -3.61 -7.98
C SER A 315 8.20 -4.93 -7.28
N ASN A 316 9.24 -5.67 -6.94
CA ASN A 316 9.04 -6.86 -6.12
C ASN A 316 8.59 -6.37 -4.74
N ARG A 317 7.56 -7.01 -4.21
CA ARG A 317 7.13 -6.85 -2.83
C ARG A 317 8.37 -6.93 -1.92
N GLY A 318 8.66 -5.84 -1.20
CA GLY A 318 9.82 -5.76 -0.32
C GLY A 318 11.15 -5.37 -0.98
N ASP A 319 11.19 -4.84 -2.20
CA ASP A 319 12.36 -4.12 -2.71
C ASP A 319 12.45 -2.75 -2.01
N VAL A 320 13.25 -2.75 -0.96
CA VAL A 320 13.40 -1.63 -0.01
C VAL A 320 14.52 -0.71 -0.49
N ASP A 321 14.28 0.03 -1.55
CA ASP A 321 15.26 1.02 -2.03
C ASP A 321 15.21 2.33 -1.20
N VAL A 322 14.12 2.55 -0.46
CA VAL A 322 13.94 3.74 0.37
C VAL A 322 13.85 3.34 1.84
N PRO A 323 14.73 3.87 2.71
CA PRO A 323 14.71 3.54 4.13
C PRO A 323 13.36 3.80 4.80
N GLU A 324 12.93 2.88 5.69
CA GLU A 324 11.77 3.10 6.54
C GLU A 324 12.09 4.06 7.68
N ARG A 325 11.23 5.05 7.87
CA ARG A 325 11.21 5.98 8.97
C ARG A 325 9.81 5.99 9.55
N ILE A 326 9.65 5.44 10.73
CA ILE A 326 8.34 5.10 11.27
C ILE A 326 8.05 5.87 12.55
N VAL A 327 6.86 6.44 12.63
CA VAL A 327 6.29 6.98 13.86
C VAL A 327 5.09 6.12 14.24
N GLN A 328 5.10 5.55 15.44
CA GLN A 328 3.97 4.76 15.94
C GLN A 328 3.11 5.60 16.87
N VAL A 329 1.79 5.59 16.60
CA VAL A 329 0.82 6.53 17.17
C VAL A 329 -0.41 5.81 17.72
N ASP A 330 -0.76 6.16 18.96
CA ASP A 330 -1.99 5.70 19.61
C ASP A 330 -3.18 6.60 19.22
N LEU A 331 -4.21 6.05 18.58
CA LEU A 331 -5.47 6.77 18.35
C LEU A 331 -6.22 7.08 19.63
N ASP A 332 -5.91 6.40 20.72
CA ASP A 332 -6.43 6.72 22.06
C ASP A 332 -6.09 8.16 22.49
N GLN A 333 -4.98 8.72 22.00
CA GLN A 333 -4.61 10.13 22.24
C GLN A 333 -5.38 11.11 21.34
N VAL A 334 -5.87 10.67 20.19
CA VAL A 334 -6.70 11.50 19.29
C VAL A 334 -8.14 11.54 19.80
N TYR A 335 -8.64 10.41 20.27
CA TYR A 335 -10.02 10.27 20.69
C TYR A 335 -10.37 11.24 21.83
N ASP A 336 -11.50 11.93 21.69
CA ASP A 336 -12.17 12.69 22.75
C ASP A 336 -13.69 12.51 22.60
N PRO A 337 -14.44 12.38 23.71
CA PRO A 337 -15.90 12.34 23.64
C PRO A 337 -16.54 13.58 23.00
N ASP A 338 -15.86 14.74 23.08
CA ASP A 338 -16.23 15.95 22.34
C ASP A 338 -15.67 15.90 20.93
N PRO A 339 -16.52 15.84 19.88
CA PRO A 339 -16.07 15.77 18.49
C PRO A 339 -15.17 16.94 18.06
N ALA A 340 -15.38 18.14 18.62
CA ALA A 340 -14.56 19.30 18.28
C ALA A 340 -13.12 19.16 18.83
N ARG A 341 -12.97 18.64 20.06
CA ARG A 341 -11.66 18.34 20.64
C ARG A 341 -10.98 17.17 19.93
N GLN A 342 -11.75 16.13 19.58
CA GLN A 342 -11.23 15.01 18.79
C GLN A 342 -10.65 15.50 17.45
N GLU A 343 -11.38 16.35 16.72
CA GLU A 343 -10.90 16.89 15.43
C GLU A 343 -9.68 17.82 15.63
N ALA A 344 -9.65 18.60 16.72
CA ALA A 344 -8.48 19.42 17.06
C ALA A 344 -7.25 18.56 17.39
N ASN A 345 -7.41 17.44 18.10
CA ASN A 345 -6.33 16.50 18.38
C ASN A 345 -5.82 15.83 17.10
N LEU A 346 -6.74 15.40 16.22
CA LEU A 346 -6.37 14.88 14.89
C LEU A 346 -5.59 15.92 14.08
N GLY A 347 -6.03 17.19 14.10
CA GLY A 347 -5.32 18.29 13.45
C GLY A 347 -3.89 18.46 13.95
N LYS A 348 -3.65 18.35 15.28
CA LYS A 348 -2.29 18.39 15.86
C LYS A 348 -1.43 17.22 15.38
N LEU A 349 -1.99 16.00 15.35
CA LEU A 349 -1.30 14.82 14.84
C LEU A 349 -0.89 15.03 13.37
N VAL A 350 -1.84 15.41 12.51
CA VAL A 350 -1.59 15.61 11.07
C VAL A 350 -0.52 16.67 10.84
N GLU A 351 -0.60 17.81 11.53
CA GLU A 351 0.40 18.89 11.44
C GLU A 351 1.80 18.41 11.89
N ARG A 352 1.87 17.65 12.99
CA ARG A 352 3.14 17.10 13.49
C ARG A 352 3.78 16.15 12.49
N ILE A 353 3.01 15.20 11.95
CA ILE A 353 3.50 14.25 10.94
C ILE A 353 3.87 14.97 9.64
N TYR A 354 3.07 15.95 9.20
CA TYR A 354 3.39 16.80 8.05
C TYR A 354 4.73 17.53 8.21
N ARG A 355 5.01 18.08 9.40
CA ARG A 355 6.28 18.78 9.67
C ARG A 355 7.45 17.82 9.85
N MET A 356 7.24 16.66 10.46
CA MET A 356 8.29 15.66 10.68
C MET A 356 8.68 14.92 9.40
N GLN A 357 7.69 14.65 8.53
CA GLN A 357 7.86 13.95 7.24
C GLN A 357 8.53 12.57 7.36
N PRO A 358 8.05 11.67 8.23
CA PRO A 358 8.48 10.29 8.20
C PRO A 358 8.01 9.64 6.87
N LYS A 359 8.44 8.41 6.59
CA LYS A 359 7.92 7.66 5.45
C LYS A 359 6.57 7.03 5.80
N SER A 360 6.46 6.45 6.99
CA SER A 360 5.30 5.66 7.40
C SER A 360 4.85 6.01 8.81
N VAL A 361 3.56 5.81 9.07
CA VAL A 361 2.96 5.88 10.40
C VAL A 361 2.33 4.53 10.72
N TYR A 362 2.70 3.92 11.85
CA TYR A 362 1.99 2.80 12.44
C TYR A 362 0.88 3.37 13.32
N LEU A 363 -0.36 3.28 12.84
CA LEU A 363 -1.52 3.89 13.46
C LEU A 363 -2.36 2.83 14.17
N GLN A 364 -2.58 2.99 15.46
CA GLN A 364 -3.41 2.10 16.26
C GLN A 364 -4.84 2.06 15.70
N ALA A 365 -5.36 0.87 15.41
CA ALA A 365 -6.75 0.70 14.94
C ALA A 365 -7.68 0.16 16.05
N CYS A 366 -7.13 -0.36 17.14
CA CYS A 366 -7.85 -0.80 18.32
C CYS A 366 -7.79 0.23 19.45
N ALA A 367 -8.66 0.12 20.45
CA ALA A 367 -8.66 0.99 21.63
C ALA A 367 -8.12 0.23 22.84
N ASP A 368 -7.07 0.77 23.46
CA ASP A 368 -6.52 0.32 24.75
C ASP A 368 -6.11 1.51 25.64
N PRO A 369 -7.08 2.34 26.05
CA PRO A 369 -6.79 3.57 26.81
C PRO A 369 -6.16 3.33 28.18
N LYS A 370 -6.13 2.08 28.63
CA LYS A 370 -5.54 1.68 29.91
C LYS A 370 -4.12 1.10 29.76
N GLY A 371 -3.65 0.91 28.52
CA GLY A 371 -2.36 0.30 28.24
C GLY A 371 -2.26 -1.15 28.73
N THR A 372 -3.32 -1.91 28.63
CA THR A 372 -3.35 -3.33 29.07
C THR A 372 -2.77 -4.29 28.04
N GLY A 373 -2.59 -3.84 26.81
CA GLY A 373 -2.22 -4.64 25.66
C GLY A 373 -3.38 -5.49 25.12
N VAL A 374 -4.64 -5.19 25.50
CA VAL A 374 -5.83 -5.94 25.10
C VAL A 374 -6.86 -5.01 24.49
N ALA A 375 -7.29 -5.30 23.27
CA ALA A 375 -8.34 -4.56 22.60
C ALA A 375 -9.73 -4.97 23.13
N GLU A 376 -10.39 -4.07 23.84
CA GLU A 376 -11.79 -4.22 24.30
C GLU A 376 -12.77 -3.46 23.39
N ALA A 377 -12.27 -2.58 22.52
CA ALA A 377 -13.00 -1.82 21.52
C ALA A 377 -12.08 -1.51 20.33
N VAL A 378 -12.65 -1.00 19.25
CA VAL A 378 -11.91 -0.60 18.03
C VAL A 378 -12.32 0.78 17.54
N TYR A 379 -11.57 1.34 16.57
CA TYR A 379 -11.81 2.63 15.94
C TYR A 379 -12.38 2.54 14.53
N PHE A 380 -13.07 1.44 14.22
CA PHE A 380 -13.72 1.19 12.93
C PHE A 380 -14.99 0.34 13.14
N PRO A 381 -15.95 0.38 12.20
CA PRO A 381 -17.13 -0.49 12.24
C PRO A 381 -16.73 -1.96 12.22
N ASN A 382 -17.29 -2.76 13.14
CA ASN A 382 -17.06 -4.20 13.17
C ASN A 382 -18.19 -4.97 13.85
N ARG A 383 -18.22 -6.29 13.65
CA ARG A 383 -19.28 -7.21 14.10
C ARG A 383 -19.14 -7.69 15.55
N HIS A 384 -17.94 -7.62 16.13
CA HIS A 384 -17.61 -8.37 17.36
C HIS A 384 -17.36 -7.50 18.59
N LEU A 385 -16.62 -6.42 18.41
CA LEU A 385 -16.20 -5.54 19.50
C LEU A 385 -16.99 -4.23 19.50
N PRO A 386 -17.13 -3.56 20.62
CA PRO A 386 -17.63 -2.19 20.65
C PRO A 386 -16.77 -1.27 19.77
N MET A 387 -17.42 -0.42 18.99
CA MET A 387 -16.74 0.67 18.31
C MET A 387 -16.65 1.86 19.26
N ARG A 388 -15.43 2.27 19.65
CA ARG A 388 -15.23 3.44 20.52
C ARG A 388 -15.55 4.74 19.79
N ALA A 389 -15.09 4.82 18.54
CA ALA A 389 -15.42 5.86 17.57
C ALA A 389 -15.09 5.35 16.16
N ASP A 390 -15.78 5.86 15.15
CA ASP A 390 -15.42 5.65 13.75
C ASP A 390 -14.33 6.66 13.35
N LEU A 391 -13.09 6.38 13.71
CA LEU A 391 -11.98 7.33 13.68
C LEU A 391 -10.80 6.88 12.81
N PHE A 392 -10.54 5.56 12.69
CA PHE A 392 -9.36 5.06 12.00
C PHE A 392 -9.35 5.46 10.51
N SER A 393 -10.47 5.26 9.81
CA SER A 393 -10.61 5.66 8.40
C SER A 393 -10.34 7.16 8.20
N ARG A 394 -10.91 8.00 9.07
CA ARG A 394 -10.69 9.46 9.08
C ARG A 394 -9.23 9.82 9.26
N ALA A 395 -8.58 9.25 10.28
CA ALA A 395 -7.19 9.56 10.62
C ALA A 395 -6.22 9.07 9.53
N ALA A 396 -6.40 7.85 9.04
CA ALA A 396 -5.59 7.28 7.95
C ALA A 396 -5.70 8.13 6.67
N TRP A 397 -6.93 8.53 6.29
CA TRP A 397 -7.16 9.40 5.14
C TRP A 397 -6.47 10.77 5.29
N GLN A 398 -6.58 11.41 6.46
CA GLN A 398 -5.95 12.70 6.73
C GLN A 398 -4.41 12.61 6.68
N LEU A 399 -3.83 11.60 7.30
CA LEU A 399 -2.39 11.37 7.30
C LEU A 399 -1.86 11.12 5.88
N ASN A 400 -2.54 10.27 5.11
CA ASN A 400 -2.15 9.98 3.74
C ASN A 400 -2.26 11.22 2.84
N THR A 401 -3.43 11.90 2.82
CA THR A 401 -3.71 12.97 1.86
C THR A 401 -3.04 14.29 2.22
N ARG A 402 -2.90 14.62 3.51
CA ARG A 402 -2.37 15.90 3.97
C ARG A 402 -0.90 15.85 4.36
N SER A 403 -0.44 14.74 4.92
CA SER A 403 0.96 14.57 5.33
C SER A 403 1.78 13.76 4.35
N ASN A 404 1.16 13.12 3.34
CA ASN A 404 1.80 12.33 2.31
C ASN A 404 2.69 11.21 2.88
N VAL A 405 2.15 10.48 3.87
CA VAL A 405 2.79 9.33 4.50
C VAL A 405 2.02 8.05 4.23
N GLN A 406 2.72 6.93 4.23
CA GLN A 406 2.09 5.61 4.23
C GLN A 406 1.52 5.32 5.63
N VAL A 407 0.30 4.79 5.69
CA VAL A 407 -0.32 4.41 6.97
C VAL A 407 -0.41 2.89 7.05
N TYR A 408 0.14 2.33 8.13
CA TYR A 408 -0.03 0.92 8.47
C TYR A 408 -1.06 0.82 9.59
N ALA A 409 -2.02 -0.07 9.43
CA ALA A 409 -2.94 -0.40 10.50
C ALA A 409 -2.21 -1.25 11.55
N TRP A 410 -2.03 -0.70 12.75
CA TRP A 410 -1.47 -1.44 13.88
C TRP A 410 -2.59 -2.18 14.60
N MET A 411 -2.53 -3.52 14.54
CA MET A 411 -3.58 -4.42 14.99
C MET A 411 -3.05 -5.55 15.87
N PRO A 412 -3.75 -5.89 16.97
CA PRO A 412 -3.53 -7.13 17.70
C PRO A 412 -3.83 -8.34 16.82
N VAL A 413 -3.19 -9.47 17.10
CA VAL A 413 -3.47 -10.76 16.47
C VAL A 413 -4.36 -11.64 17.35
N LEU A 414 -4.05 -11.74 18.64
CA LEU A 414 -4.77 -12.59 19.60
C LEU A 414 -5.43 -11.81 20.75
N ALA A 415 -4.94 -10.62 21.08
CA ALA A 415 -5.34 -9.87 22.27
C ALA A 415 -6.65 -9.07 22.05
N PHE A 416 -7.70 -9.75 21.67
CA PHE A 416 -9.05 -9.21 21.58
C PHE A 416 -9.93 -9.76 22.68
N ARG A 417 -10.57 -8.90 23.49
CA ARG A 417 -11.52 -9.32 24.51
C ARG A 417 -12.95 -8.97 24.09
N PRO A 418 -13.76 -9.98 23.71
CA PRO A 418 -15.16 -9.75 23.38
C PRO A 418 -15.97 -9.28 24.60
N PRO A 419 -17.10 -8.61 24.38
CA PRO A 419 -17.99 -8.19 25.44
C PRO A 419 -18.51 -9.39 26.29
N PRO A 420 -18.79 -9.20 27.57
CA PRO A 420 -19.37 -10.24 28.42
C PRO A 420 -20.63 -10.86 27.80
N GLY A 421 -20.71 -12.19 27.83
CA GLY A 421 -21.85 -12.93 27.28
C GLY A 421 -21.74 -13.29 25.78
N LYS A 422 -20.72 -12.78 25.09
CA LYS A 422 -20.39 -13.18 23.71
C LYS A 422 -19.06 -13.91 23.69
N HIS A 423 -18.94 -14.95 22.86
CA HIS A 423 -17.66 -15.64 22.59
C HIS A 423 -16.90 -16.04 23.89
N GLN A 424 -17.56 -16.77 24.78
CA GLN A 424 -16.95 -17.21 26.04
C GLN A 424 -16.08 -18.46 25.86
N GLY A 425 -14.99 -18.54 26.64
CA GLY A 425 -14.12 -19.74 26.69
C GLY A 425 -13.21 -19.90 25.47
N LEU A 426 -12.97 -18.83 24.73
CA LEU A 426 -12.09 -18.82 23.56
C LEU A 426 -10.64 -18.47 23.90
N GLU A 427 -10.32 -18.30 25.18
CA GLU A 427 -8.98 -17.88 25.61
C GLU A 427 -7.95 -19.01 25.47
N ALA A 428 -6.69 -18.60 25.22
CA ALA A 428 -5.55 -19.52 25.34
C ALA A 428 -5.43 -20.01 26.81
N VAL A 429 -5.26 -21.32 26.97
CA VAL A 429 -5.20 -22.00 28.27
C VAL A 429 -3.75 -22.31 28.64
N SER A 430 -3.31 -21.90 29.84
CA SER A 430 -2.01 -22.30 30.37
C SER A 430 -2.08 -23.63 31.11
N ALA A 431 -1.18 -24.54 30.85
CA ALA A 431 -1.04 -25.82 31.56
C ALA A 431 -0.55 -25.65 33.02
N TYR A 432 -0.03 -24.47 33.37
CA TYR A 432 0.54 -24.22 34.69
C TYR A 432 -0.54 -23.84 35.73
N GLY A 433 -1.82 -23.71 35.36
CA GLY A 433 -2.92 -23.35 36.29
C GLY A 433 -2.83 -21.94 36.90
N GLY A 434 -1.80 -21.19 36.58
CA GLY A 434 -1.56 -19.79 36.94
C GLY A 434 -1.20 -18.98 35.72
N ALA A 435 -1.60 -17.72 35.69
CA ALA A 435 -1.21 -16.82 34.61
C ALA A 435 0.31 -16.62 34.58
N PRO A 436 1.00 -16.62 33.43
CA PRO A 436 2.31 -16.04 33.35
C PRO A 436 2.18 -14.56 33.73
N ALA A 437 2.88 -14.18 34.80
CA ALA A 437 2.84 -12.82 35.28
C ALA A 437 3.57 -11.90 34.29
N ARG A 438 2.90 -10.83 33.84
CA ARG A 438 3.65 -9.60 33.60
C ARG A 438 4.28 -9.17 34.92
N GLU A 439 5.32 -8.37 34.90
CA GLU A 439 5.98 -7.84 36.12
C GLU A 439 5.00 -7.26 37.17
N ASN A 440 3.80 -6.88 36.76
CA ASN A 440 2.71 -6.40 37.61
C ASN A 440 1.67 -7.47 38.02
N GLY A 441 1.90 -8.74 37.70
CA GLY A 441 1.06 -9.85 38.10
C GLY A 441 -0.24 -10.05 37.32
N THR A 442 -0.51 -9.27 36.26
CA THR A 442 -1.71 -9.41 35.45
C THR A 442 -1.49 -10.19 34.16
N ARG A 443 -2.30 -11.22 33.93
CA ARG A 443 -2.29 -12.02 32.69
C ARG A 443 -2.80 -11.15 31.53
N VAL A 444 -2.07 -11.14 30.41
CA VAL A 444 -2.60 -10.58 29.16
C VAL A 444 -3.61 -11.57 28.59
N PHE A 445 -4.83 -11.10 28.41
CA PHE A 445 -5.87 -11.88 27.75
C PHE A 445 -5.51 -12.09 26.26
N ARG A 446 -5.58 -13.34 25.79
CA ARG A 446 -5.38 -13.70 24.39
C ARG A 446 -6.36 -14.78 24.00
N LEU A 447 -6.93 -14.66 22.81
CA LEU A 447 -7.72 -15.71 22.17
C LEU A 447 -6.81 -16.87 21.78
N SER A 448 -7.34 -18.10 21.84
CA SER A 448 -6.61 -19.28 21.36
C SER A 448 -6.52 -19.25 19.83
N PRO A 449 -5.31 -19.28 19.25
CA PRO A 449 -5.18 -19.39 17.80
C PRO A 449 -5.61 -20.75 17.26
N PHE A 450 -5.80 -21.75 18.14
CA PHE A 450 -6.23 -23.10 17.79
C PHE A 450 -7.75 -23.27 17.77
N ASP A 451 -8.48 -22.39 18.46
CA ASP A 451 -9.94 -22.44 18.49
C ASP A 451 -10.55 -21.87 17.20
N PRO A 452 -11.39 -22.67 16.47
CA PRO A 452 -11.98 -22.24 15.21
C PRO A 452 -12.87 -21.01 15.33
N GLU A 453 -13.61 -20.86 16.44
CA GLU A 453 -14.49 -19.69 16.67
C GLU A 453 -13.64 -18.43 16.95
N ALA A 454 -12.59 -18.54 17.77
CA ALA A 454 -11.65 -17.46 18.01
C ALA A 454 -10.99 -17.00 16.70
N ARG A 455 -10.54 -17.93 15.87
CA ARG A 455 -9.93 -17.63 14.56
C ARG A 455 -10.92 -16.92 13.64
N LEU A 456 -12.15 -17.40 13.55
CA LEU A 456 -13.18 -16.77 12.72
C LEU A 456 -13.47 -15.34 13.19
N MET A 457 -13.59 -15.13 14.51
CA MET A 457 -13.76 -13.80 15.08
C MET A 457 -12.62 -12.86 14.70
N ILE A 458 -11.37 -13.29 14.85
CA ILE A 458 -10.18 -12.51 14.50
C ILE A 458 -10.21 -12.18 13.00
N GLN A 459 -10.44 -13.17 12.13
CA GLN A 459 -10.51 -12.98 10.68
C GLN A 459 -11.58 -11.96 10.30
N GLN A 460 -12.75 -12.02 10.92
CA GLN A 460 -13.84 -11.08 10.66
C GLN A 460 -13.57 -9.66 11.16
N ILE A 461 -12.80 -9.47 12.24
CA ILE A 461 -12.36 -8.14 12.68
C ILE A 461 -11.40 -7.52 11.65
N TYR A 462 -10.47 -8.30 11.09
CA TYR A 462 -9.55 -7.84 10.06
C TYR A 462 -10.27 -7.55 8.73
N GLU A 463 -11.26 -8.36 8.38
CA GLU A 463 -12.12 -8.14 7.22
C GLU A 463 -12.89 -6.82 7.36
N ASP A 464 -13.51 -6.58 8.52
CA ASP A 464 -14.26 -5.36 8.79
C ASP A 464 -13.37 -4.11 8.70
N LEU A 465 -12.16 -4.14 9.27
CA LEU A 465 -11.19 -3.06 9.13
C LEU A 465 -10.90 -2.76 7.66
N SER A 466 -10.61 -3.81 6.88
CA SER A 466 -10.18 -3.66 5.48
C SER A 466 -11.30 -3.20 4.54
N LYS A 467 -12.57 -3.42 4.90
CA LYS A 467 -13.73 -2.90 4.16
C LYS A 467 -14.02 -1.42 4.41
N HIS A 468 -13.66 -0.91 5.60
CA HIS A 468 -14.06 0.44 6.04
C HIS A 468 -12.91 1.45 6.05
N ALA A 469 -11.68 1.05 5.75
CA ALA A 469 -10.54 1.96 5.74
C ALA A 469 -9.55 1.61 4.62
N SER A 470 -8.87 2.63 4.09
CA SER A 470 -7.77 2.48 3.13
C SER A 470 -6.45 2.76 3.84
N PHE A 471 -5.49 1.83 3.72
CA PHE A 471 -4.16 1.93 4.30
C PHE A 471 -3.13 1.16 3.46
N SER A 472 -1.83 1.45 3.66
CA SER A 472 -0.73 0.96 2.82
C SER A 472 0.01 -0.23 3.41
N GLY A 473 -0.34 -0.65 4.61
CA GLY A 473 0.33 -1.77 5.28
C GLY A 473 -0.37 -2.19 6.55
N ILE A 474 0.06 -3.32 7.09
CA ILE A 474 -0.41 -3.84 8.36
C ILE A 474 0.77 -4.10 9.28
N LEU A 475 0.68 -3.64 10.54
CA LEU A 475 1.57 -4.05 11.62
C LEU A 475 0.82 -5.05 12.50
N PHE A 476 1.25 -6.29 12.49
CA PHE A 476 0.85 -7.30 13.46
C PHE A 476 1.58 -7.05 14.78
N SER A 477 0.82 -6.79 15.85
CA SER A 477 1.35 -6.45 17.16
C SER A 477 2.16 -7.58 17.81
N ASP A 478 2.79 -7.27 18.93
CA ASP A 478 3.63 -8.17 19.74
C ASP A 478 2.85 -9.22 20.55
N ASP A 479 1.52 -9.15 20.55
CA ASP A 479 0.62 -10.00 21.34
C ASP A 479 0.50 -11.45 20.85
N ALA A 480 0.93 -11.73 19.61
CA ALA A 480 0.90 -13.08 19.04
C ALA A 480 2.05 -13.95 19.56
N VAL A 481 1.98 -14.26 20.84
CA VAL A 481 2.96 -15.09 21.58
C VAL A 481 2.27 -16.26 22.27
N LEU A 482 2.97 -17.38 22.37
CA LEU A 482 2.60 -18.56 23.13
C LEU A 482 3.82 -19.04 23.92
N ASP A 483 3.73 -19.04 25.23
CA ASP A 483 4.83 -19.49 26.08
C ASP A 483 5.00 -21.03 26.11
N ASP A 484 5.91 -21.52 26.93
CA ASP A 484 6.22 -22.94 27.05
C ASP A 484 5.19 -23.73 27.90
N TYR A 485 4.07 -23.11 28.28
CA TYR A 485 2.89 -23.72 28.92
C TYR A 485 1.62 -23.56 28.08
N GLU A 486 1.66 -22.83 26.97
CA GLU A 486 0.51 -22.47 26.16
C GLU A 486 0.61 -23.03 24.72
N ASP A 487 -0.48 -23.47 24.12
CA ASP A 487 -1.86 -23.52 24.61
C ASP A 487 -2.18 -24.94 25.10
N ALA A 488 -2.90 -25.08 26.21
CA ALA A 488 -3.36 -26.36 26.77
C ALA A 488 -4.87 -26.57 26.55
N GLY A 489 -5.53 -25.74 25.75
CA GLY A 489 -6.94 -25.85 25.42
C GLY A 489 -7.24 -27.08 24.54
N ARG A 490 -8.48 -27.53 24.53
CA ARG A 490 -8.91 -28.74 23.81
C ARG A 490 -8.48 -28.74 22.34
N HIS A 491 -8.70 -27.64 21.62
CA HIS A 491 -8.38 -27.52 20.21
C HIS A 491 -6.86 -27.51 19.96
N ALA A 492 -6.09 -26.91 20.85
CA ALA A 492 -4.64 -26.95 20.82
C ALA A 492 -4.11 -28.39 20.96
N LEU A 493 -4.58 -29.13 21.97
CA LEU A 493 -4.20 -30.52 22.22
C LEU A 493 -4.56 -31.44 21.05
N GLN A 494 -5.72 -31.22 20.40
CA GLN A 494 -6.09 -31.93 19.17
C GLN A 494 -5.12 -31.63 18.03
N THR A 495 -4.74 -30.36 17.85
CA THR A 495 -3.77 -29.94 16.84
C THR A 495 -2.39 -30.55 17.10
N TYR A 496 -1.94 -30.61 18.35
CA TYR A 496 -0.67 -31.25 18.71
C TYR A 496 -0.65 -32.73 18.35
N SER A 497 -1.78 -33.43 18.58
CA SER A 497 -1.91 -34.84 18.13
C SER A 497 -1.78 -34.96 16.61
N GLN A 498 -2.35 -34.05 15.83
CA GLN A 498 -2.19 -34.00 14.36
C GLN A 498 -0.74 -33.73 13.94
N TRP A 499 0.03 -33.00 14.75
CA TRP A 499 1.46 -32.78 14.55
C TRP A 499 2.31 -33.98 14.97
N GLY A 500 1.72 -35.06 15.47
CA GLY A 500 2.41 -36.22 15.98
C GLY A 500 3.11 -35.96 17.32
N LEU A 501 2.52 -35.11 18.15
CA LEU A 501 2.94 -34.79 19.51
C LEU A 501 1.94 -35.37 20.52
N PRO A 502 2.31 -35.58 21.78
CA PRO A 502 1.35 -35.88 22.83
C PRO A 502 0.29 -34.79 23.00
N ALA A 503 -0.97 -35.17 23.22
CA ALA A 503 -2.04 -34.25 23.62
C ALA A 503 -1.92 -33.89 25.12
N ASP A 504 -0.74 -33.49 25.57
CA ASP A 504 -0.41 -33.23 26.97
C ASP A 504 0.85 -32.34 27.01
N VAL A 505 0.67 -31.09 27.39
CA VAL A 505 1.74 -30.09 27.46
C VAL A 505 2.83 -30.52 28.48
N GLY A 506 2.45 -31.14 29.62
CA GLY A 506 3.41 -31.65 30.60
C GLY A 506 4.36 -32.67 29.99
N LYS A 507 3.80 -33.66 29.27
CA LYS A 507 4.61 -34.70 28.59
C LYS A 507 5.49 -34.13 27.47
N ILE A 508 5.03 -33.10 26.78
CA ILE A 508 5.85 -32.41 25.78
C ILE A 508 7.05 -31.73 26.46
N ARG A 509 6.82 -31.03 27.56
CA ARG A 509 7.87 -30.29 28.29
C ARG A 509 8.88 -31.15 28.97
N GLU A 510 8.53 -32.39 29.39
CA GLU A 510 9.45 -33.36 29.98
C GLU A 510 10.49 -33.91 28.98
N ASN A 511 10.24 -33.74 27.67
CA ASN A 511 11.11 -34.25 26.61
C ASN A 511 11.67 -33.09 25.75
N PRO A 512 12.99 -32.84 25.77
CA PRO A 512 13.61 -31.74 25.04
C PRO A 512 13.38 -31.77 23.53
N ASP A 513 13.34 -32.96 22.90
CA ASP A 513 13.10 -33.07 21.45
C ASP A 513 11.63 -32.73 21.09
N LEU A 514 10.69 -33.19 21.89
CA LEU A 514 9.28 -32.87 21.74
C LEU A 514 9.07 -31.36 21.97
N MET A 515 9.70 -30.79 23.01
CA MET A 515 9.67 -29.39 23.31
C MET A 515 10.16 -28.54 22.14
N LYS A 516 11.30 -28.87 21.54
CA LYS A 516 11.85 -28.19 20.37
C LYS A 516 10.92 -28.27 19.16
N ARG A 517 10.35 -29.44 18.86
CA ARG A 517 9.39 -29.63 17.77
C ARG A 517 8.12 -28.81 18.01
N TRP A 518 7.57 -28.87 19.21
CA TRP A 518 6.38 -28.13 19.59
C TRP A 518 6.56 -26.60 19.46
N THR A 519 7.67 -26.07 19.97
CA THR A 519 8.05 -24.65 19.84
C THR A 519 8.04 -24.21 18.37
N ARG A 520 8.75 -24.96 17.51
CA ARG A 520 8.79 -24.64 16.07
C ARG A 520 7.43 -24.72 15.39
N GLN A 521 6.59 -25.68 15.75
CA GLN A 521 5.25 -25.82 15.21
C GLN A 521 4.34 -24.64 15.63
N LYS A 522 4.41 -24.20 16.88
CA LYS A 522 3.68 -23.04 17.38
C LYS A 522 4.08 -21.76 16.63
N SER A 523 5.39 -21.52 16.48
CA SER A 523 5.89 -20.33 15.77
C SER A 523 5.37 -20.29 14.33
N ARG A 524 5.42 -21.39 13.60
CA ARG A 524 4.90 -21.50 12.24
C ARG A 524 3.38 -21.32 12.17
N TYR A 525 2.66 -21.92 13.13
CA TYR A 525 1.22 -21.81 13.19
C TYR A 525 0.72 -20.36 13.36
N LEU A 526 1.44 -19.56 14.17
CA LEU A 526 1.15 -18.13 14.31
C LEU A 526 1.50 -17.34 13.05
N ILE A 527 2.57 -17.73 12.32
CA ILE A 527 2.89 -17.13 11.02
C ILE A 527 1.78 -17.45 10.01
N ASP A 528 1.34 -18.70 9.94
CA ASP A 528 0.26 -19.13 9.04
C ASP A 528 -1.05 -18.38 9.34
N LEU A 529 -1.36 -18.12 10.62
CA LEU A 529 -2.50 -17.29 10.99
C LEU A 529 -2.36 -15.86 10.47
N THR A 530 -1.21 -15.21 10.71
CA THR A 530 -1.01 -13.83 10.24
C THR A 530 -1.02 -13.72 8.72
N HIS A 531 -0.53 -14.72 7.98
CA HIS A 531 -0.66 -14.77 6.53
C HIS A 531 -2.13 -14.87 6.09
N GLN A 532 -2.96 -15.66 6.79
CA GLN A 532 -4.40 -15.70 6.50
C GLN A 532 -5.06 -14.34 6.72
N LEU A 533 -4.69 -13.64 7.79
CA LEU A 533 -5.19 -12.27 8.06
C LEU A 533 -4.72 -11.29 7.00
N GLU A 534 -3.47 -11.37 6.56
CA GLU A 534 -2.93 -10.57 5.46
C GLU A 534 -3.70 -10.81 4.16
N GLN A 535 -3.99 -12.05 3.79
CA GLN A 535 -4.78 -12.38 2.59
C GLN A 535 -6.21 -11.82 2.66
N ILE A 536 -6.83 -11.79 3.84
CA ILE A 536 -8.13 -11.16 4.05
C ILE A 536 -8.04 -9.65 3.80
N VAL A 537 -7.02 -9.00 4.33
CA VAL A 537 -6.78 -7.56 4.12
C VAL A 537 -6.55 -7.27 2.64
N LEU A 538 -5.66 -8.02 1.99
CA LEU A 538 -5.36 -7.87 0.56
C LEU A 538 -6.58 -8.05 -0.35
N ALA A 539 -7.55 -8.88 0.08
CA ALA A 539 -8.78 -9.08 -0.69
C ALA A 539 -9.64 -7.82 -0.78
N HIS A 540 -9.57 -6.92 0.19
CA HIS A 540 -10.45 -5.75 0.30
C HIS A 540 -9.75 -4.40 0.11
N GLN A 541 -8.42 -4.34 0.01
CA GLN A 541 -7.71 -3.08 -0.18
C GLN A 541 -7.71 -2.61 -1.63
N ASN A 542 -7.74 -1.27 -1.81
CA ASN A 542 -7.86 -0.60 -3.10
C ASN A 542 -6.55 -0.43 -3.85
N VAL A 543 -5.44 -0.55 -3.17
CA VAL A 543 -4.12 -0.21 -3.72
C VAL A 543 -3.25 -1.43 -3.63
N GLY A 544 -2.47 -1.67 -4.68
CA GLY A 544 -1.42 -2.65 -4.79
C GLY A 544 -1.07 -3.49 -3.56
N ASP A 545 0.07 -4.08 -3.50
CA ASP A 545 0.42 -4.95 -2.38
C ASP A 545 0.50 -4.19 -1.06
N VAL A 546 -0.40 -4.49 -0.12
CA VAL A 546 -0.33 -4.03 1.26
C VAL A 546 0.91 -4.66 1.90
N LEU A 547 1.82 -3.85 2.42
CA LEU A 547 3.03 -4.33 3.06
C LEU A 547 2.74 -4.86 4.46
N SER A 548 3.41 -5.94 4.83
CA SER A 548 3.29 -6.56 6.15
C SER A 548 4.50 -6.23 7.03
N ALA A 549 4.22 -5.86 8.28
CA ALA A 549 5.22 -5.76 9.33
C ALA A 549 4.77 -6.58 10.54
N ARG A 550 5.70 -7.18 11.28
CA ARG A 550 5.38 -7.89 12.51
C ARG A 550 6.34 -7.52 13.62
N ASN A 551 5.80 -7.20 14.79
CA ASN A 551 6.60 -6.96 15.98
C ASN A 551 7.30 -8.24 16.45
N ILE A 552 8.56 -8.09 16.83
CA ILE A 552 9.36 -9.11 17.51
C ILE A 552 10.03 -8.51 18.74
N PHE A 553 10.03 -9.26 19.85
CA PHE A 553 10.81 -8.90 21.03
C PHE A 553 12.32 -9.00 20.72
N ALA A 554 13.14 -8.26 21.45
CA ALA A 554 14.59 -8.30 21.28
C ALA A 554 15.19 -9.67 21.70
N MET A 555 14.59 -10.32 22.66
CA MET A 555 15.09 -11.60 23.21
C MET A 555 15.20 -12.69 22.14
N PRO A 556 14.19 -12.99 21.28
CA PRO A 556 14.32 -13.98 20.20
C PRO A 556 15.40 -13.66 19.17
N VAL A 557 15.79 -12.40 19.02
CA VAL A 557 16.90 -12.00 18.14
C VAL A 557 18.26 -12.22 18.80
N LEU A 558 18.37 -11.89 20.10
CA LEU A 558 19.62 -12.02 20.86
C LEU A 558 19.87 -13.43 21.36
N LYS A 559 18.81 -14.17 21.69
CA LYS A 559 18.83 -15.53 22.27
C LYS A 559 17.78 -16.40 21.55
N PRO A 560 18.12 -17.03 20.43
CA PRO A 560 17.16 -17.80 19.62
C PRO A 560 16.43 -18.92 20.40
N GLU A 561 17.01 -19.45 21.47
CA GLU A 561 16.37 -20.43 22.34
C GLU A 561 15.13 -19.88 23.06
N SER A 562 14.99 -18.58 23.21
CA SER A 562 13.81 -17.94 23.78
C SER A 562 12.56 -18.04 22.89
N GLU A 563 12.69 -18.58 21.67
CA GLU A 563 11.54 -18.97 20.85
C GLU A 563 10.54 -19.85 21.65
N ALA A 564 11.02 -20.62 22.60
CA ALA A 564 10.18 -21.44 23.47
C ALA A 564 9.18 -20.62 24.32
N TRP A 565 9.54 -19.38 24.66
CA TRP A 565 8.76 -18.49 25.54
C TRP A 565 7.87 -17.51 24.78
N TYR A 566 8.18 -17.26 23.48
CA TYR A 566 7.49 -16.24 22.68
C TYR A 566 6.77 -16.86 21.47
N ALA A 567 7.13 -18.07 21.03
CA ALA A 567 6.75 -18.61 19.73
C ALA A 567 7.07 -17.62 18.58
N GLN A 568 8.21 -16.93 18.69
CA GLN A 568 8.74 -16.00 17.71
C GLN A 568 10.13 -16.47 17.26
N ASN A 569 10.31 -16.57 15.93
CA ASN A 569 11.59 -16.93 15.33
C ASN A 569 12.00 -15.88 14.31
N TYR A 570 13.16 -15.25 14.52
CA TYR A 570 13.60 -14.13 13.72
C TYR A 570 13.89 -14.51 12.27
N ASP A 571 14.50 -15.67 12.01
CA ASP A 571 14.77 -16.13 10.63
C ASP A 571 13.47 -16.37 9.86
N ASP A 572 12.47 -16.99 10.52
CA ASP A 572 11.16 -17.18 9.91
C ASP A 572 10.45 -15.84 9.65
N PHE A 573 10.60 -14.85 10.55
CA PHE A 573 9.99 -13.52 10.33
C PHE A 573 10.63 -12.80 9.14
N LEU A 574 11.95 -12.84 9.00
CA LEU A 574 12.64 -12.29 7.83
C LEU A 574 12.23 -12.94 6.50
N ALA A 575 11.84 -14.22 6.55
CA ALA A 575 11.39 -14.96 5.38
C ALA A 575 9.94 -14.70 4.99
N ASN A 576 9.09 -14.30 5.95
CA ASN A 576 7.64 -14.31 5.80
C ASN A 576 6.98 -12.93 5.83
N TYR A 577 7.64 -11.85 6.30
CA TYR A 577 7.11 -10.50 6.34
C TYR A 577 7.97 -9.54 5.52
N ASP A 578 7.37 -8.49 4.99
CA ASP A 578 8.11 -7.44 4.28
C ASP A 578 9.06 -6.72 5.24
N TYR A 579 8.61 -6.48 6.48
CA TYR A 579 9.41 -5.91 7.55
C TYR A 579 9.26 -6.67 8.86
N VAL A 580 10.36 -6.74 9.61
CA VAL A 580 10.36 -7.18 11.01
C VAL A 580 10.50 -5.94 11.89
N ALA A 581 9.46 -5.59 12.63
CA ALA A 581 9.43 -4.46 13.53
C ALA A 581 10.03 -4.90 14.88
N LEU A 582 11.34 -4.66 15.03
CA LEU A 582 12.11 -5.10 16.18
C LEU A 582 12.00 -4.10 17.33
N MET A 583 11.45 -4.53 18.46
CA MET A 583 11.34 -3.72 19.68
C MET A 583 12.73 -3.46 20.27
N ALA A 584 13.44 -2.47 19.73
CA ALA A 584 14.79 -2.07 20.13
C ALA A 584 14.74 -1.09 21.32
N MET A 585 14.19 -1.57 22.46
CA MET A 585 13.77 -0.76 23.61
C MET A 585 14.63 -1.04 24.85
N PRO A 586 15.85 -0.46 24.94
CA PRO A 586 16.81 -0.83 25.98
C PRO A 586 16.36 -0.53 27.42
N TYR A 587 15.51 0.50 27.63
CA TYR A 587 15.00 0.80 28.98
C TYR A 587 13.88 -0.16 29.38
N MET A 588 13.03 -0.59 28.44
CA MET A 588 12.04 -1.64 28.68
C MET A 588 12.71 -2.96 29.07
N GLU A 589 13.83 -3.29 28.41
CA GLU A 589 14.65 -4.48 28.70
C GLU A 589 15.62 -4.29 29.89
N GLN A 590 15.55 -3.14 30.59
CA GLN A 590 16.40 -2.79 31.73
C GLN A 590 17.90 -2.99 31.45
N ALA A 591 18.35 -2.67 30.25
CA ALA A 591 19.71 -2.82 29.81
C ALA A 591 20.64 -1.92 30.65
N LYS A 592 21.67 -2.51 31.32
CA LYS A 592 22.64 -1.77 32.13
C LYS A 592 23.47 -0.79 31.28
N ASP A 593 23.75 -1.16 30.05
CA ASP A 593 24.41 -0.36 29.03
C ASP A 593 23.49 -0.28 27.79
N PRO A 594 22.60 0.71 27.70
CA PRO A 594 21.67 0.85 26.59
C PRO A 594 22.33 0.94 25.22
N GLU A 595 23.47 1.61 25.11
CA GLU A 595 24.19 1.77 23.84
C GLU A 595 24.85 0.47 23.39
N GLY A 596 25.58 -0.20 24.28
CA GLY A 596 26.21 -1.49 24.01
C GLY A 596 25.17 -2.58 23.73
N TRP A 597 23.98 -2.52 24.33
CA TRP A 597 22.87 -3.41 24.05
C TRP A 597 22.31 -3.21 22.64
N LEU A 598 22.13 -1.97 22.17
CA LEU A 598 21.74 -1.66 20.80
C LEU A 598 22.77 -2.19 19.79
N ASP A 599 24.07 -2.04 20.07
CA ASP A 599 25.12 -2.59 19.22
C ASP A 599 25.07 -4.12 19.11
N GLN A 600 24.79 -4.80 20.22
CA GLN A 600 24.61 -6.27 20.19
C GLN A 600 23.43 -6.64 19.29
N LEU A 601 22.33 -5.89 19.38
CA LEU A 601 21.13 -6.13 18.59
C LEU A 601 21.41 -5.90 17.10
N VAL A 602 22.08 -4.80 16.73
CA VAL A 602 22.46 -4.52 15.33
C VAL A 602 23.41 -5.60 14.80
N ARG A 603 24.38 -6.08 15.60
CA ARG A 603 25.26 -7.17 15.18
C ARG A 603 24.48 -8.47 14.91
N ALA A 604 23.53 -8.82 15.77
CA ALA A 604 22.68 -10.02 15.59
C ALA A 604 21.85 -9.93 14.30
N VAL A 605 21.24 -8.76 14.05
CA VAL A 605 20.47 -8.47 12.82
C VAL A 605 21.36 -8.52 11.58
N ARG A 606 22.54 -7.88 11.60
CA ARG A 606 23.50 -7.86 10.48
C ARG A 606 24.00 -9.26 10.10
N ALA A 607 24.07 -10.17 11.05
CA ALA A 607 24.49 -11.55 10.80
C ALA A 607 23.49 -12.37 9.96
N LYS A 608 22.28 -11.86 9.76
CA LYS A 608 21.23 -12.52 8.97
C LYS A 608 21.17 -11.96 7.55
N GLN A 609 20.89 -12.86 6.59
CA GLN A 609 20.68 -12.45 5.20
C GLN A 609 19.50 -11.45 5.10
N ARG A 610 19.74 -10.29 4.49
CA ARG A 610 18.78 -9.16 4.40
C ARG A 610 18.31 -8.61 5.76
N GLY A 611 18.95 -8.97 6.87
CA GLY A 611 18.54 -8.56 8.22
C GLY A 611 18.39 -7.04 8.34
N LEU A 612 19.45 -6.26 8.04
CA LEU A 612 19.40 -4.79 8.10
C LEU A 612 18.43 -4.15 7.09
N GLN A 613 18.15 -4.82 5.96
CA GLN A 613 17.25 -4.32 4.93
C GLN A 613 15.79 -4.48 5.33
N ARG A 614 15.44 -5.56 6.03
CA ARG A 614 14.07 -5.91 6.40
C ARG A 614 13.71 -5.65 7.87
N THR A 615 14.67 -5.24 8.70
CA THR A 615 14.40 -4.97 10.11
C THR A 615 14.26 -3.48 10.35
N VAL A 616 13.14 -3.08 10.94
CA VAL A 616 12.88 -1.75 11.46
C VAL A 616 13.15 -1.76 12.96
N PHE A 617 14.11 -0.95 13.41
CA PHE A 617 14.42 -0.81 14.83
C PHE A 617 13.47 0.19 15.47
N GLU A 618 12.53 -0.29 16.27
CA GLU A 618 11.57 0.53 17.01
C GLU A 618 12.16 0.92 18.37
N LEU A 619 12.61 2.17 18.47
CA LEU A 619 13.15 2.74 19.70
C LEU A 619 12.01 3.23 20.60
N GLN A 620 12.23 3.24 21.91
CA GLN A 620 11.28 3.82 22.86
C GLN A 620 11.55 5.31 23.11
N SER A 621 10.51 6.12 23.06
CA SER A 621 10.53 7.53 23.44
C SER A 621 10.05 7.77 24.88
N TYR A 622 9.60 6.72 25.56
CA TYR A 622 9.12 6.74 26.94
C TYR A 622 9.74 5.58 27.73
N ASP A 623 10.20 5.85 28.95
CA ASP A 623 10.69 4.86 29.88
C ASP A 623 9.56 4.49 30.86
N TRP A 624 8.93 3.33 30.62
CA TRP A 624 7.78 2.87 31.43
C TRP A 624 8.16 2.49 32.86
N HIS A 625 9.42 2.12 33.13
CA HIS A 625 9.88 1.83 34.49
C HIS A 625 10.11 3.11 35.30
N ALA A 626 10.72 4.12 34.67
CA ALA A 626 10.99 5.39 35.29
C ALA A 626 9.83 6.40 35.18
N HIS A 627 8.76 6.06 34.45
CA HIS A 627 7.60 6.90 34.15
C HIS A 627 7.97 8.29 33.61
N LYS A 628 8.87 8.35 32.62
CA LYS A 628 9.36 9.61 32.05
C LYS A 628 9.67 9.50 30.58
N ASP A 629 9.60 10.63 29.88
CA ASP A 629 10.03 10.73 28.50
C ASP A 629 11.54 10.49 28.38
N VAL A 630 11.94 9.75 27.35
CA VAL A 630 13.35 9.64 26.94
C VAL A 630 13.74 10.96 26.30
N PRO A 631 14.78 11.66 26.77
CA PRO A 631 15.16 12.93 26.19
C PRO A 631 15.40 12.83 24.67
N ALA A 632 14.89 13.78 23.89
CA ALA A 632 15.01 13.77 22.42
C ALA A 632 16.47 13.64 21.95
N ARG A 633 17.44 14.29 22.66
CA ARG A 633 18.87 14.15 22.40
C ARG A 633 19.38 12.70 22.53
N THR A 634 18.85 11.93 23.47
CA THR A 634 19.20 10.52 23.67
C THR A 634 18.64 9.66 22.53
N LEU A 635 17.37 9.85 22.21
CA LEU A 635 16.72 9.15 21.09
C LEU A 635 17.43 9.45 19.76
N LEU A 636 17.80 10.71 19.51
CA LEU A 636 18.62 11.11 18.36
C LEU A 636 19.99 10.43 18.33
N ALA A 637 20.67 10.34 19.48
CA ALA A 637 21.96 9.66 19.56
C ALA A 637 21.82 8.17 19.20
N GLN A 638 20.76 7.50 19.70
CA GLN A 638 20.45 6.11 19.36
C GLN A 638 20.17 5.94 17.86
N MET A 639 19.34 6.79 17.25
CA MET A 639 19.04 6.74 15.80
C MET A 639 20.30 6.98 14.94
N ARG A 640 21.15 7.94 15.32
CA ARG A 640 22.41 8.19 14.62
C ARG A 640 23.38 7.01 14.76
N ARG A 641 23.41 6.38 15.92
CA ARG A 641 24.20 5.15 16.17
C ARG A 641 23.72 4.00 15.29
N LEU A 642 22.44 3.72 15.26
CA LEU A 642 21.84 2.72 14.35
C LEU A 642 22.27 2.97 12.91
N ARG A 643 22.15 4.22 12.45
CA ARG A 643 22.51 4.61 11.08
C ARG A 643 24.00 4.45 10.80
N SER A 644 24.90 4.80 11.74
CA SER A 644 26.35 4.62 11.57
C SER A 644 26.75 3.15 11.48
N GLU A 645 25.94 2.27 12.09
CA GLU A 645 26.07 0.81 11.98
C GLU A 645 25.30 0.20 10.79
N GLY A 646 24.81 1.01 9.84
CA GLY A 646 24.10 0.56 8.63
C GLY A 646 22.66 0.12 8.84
N ALA A 647 22.10 0.25 10.05
CA ALA A 647 20.68 0.07 10.32
C ALA A 647 19.92 1.32 9.90
N VAL A 648 19.47 1.33 8.64
CA VAL A 648 18.82 2.48 8.01
C VAL A 648 17.32 2.56 8.26
N ASN A 649 16.67 1.45 8.65
CA ASN A 649 15.25 1.37 8.94
C ASN A 649 15.04 1.48 10.45
N PHE A 650 14.38 2.54 10.89
CA PHE A 650 14.08 2.73 12.31
C PHE A 650 12.88 3.65 12.53
N GLY A 651 12.35 3.60 13.72
CA GLY A 651 11.27 4.43 14.19
C GLY A 651 11.25 4.56 15.70
N TYR A 652 10.17 5.07 16.24
CA TYR A 652 9.97 5.16 17.68
C TYR A 652 8.51 5.06 18.10
N TYR A 653 8.32 4.65 19.35
CA TYR A 653 7.05 4.56 20.07
C TYR A 653 7.23 4.97 21.54
N PRO A 654 6.23 5.64 22.14
CA PRO A 654 5.07 6.28 21.54
C PRO A 654 5.38 7.70 21.00
N ASP A 655 4.57 8.21 20.08
CA ASP A 655 4.55 9.63 19.76
C ASP A 655 3.52 10.35 20.62
N ASN A 656 3.96 11.19 21.56
CA ASN A 656 3.07 12.01 22.37
C ASN A 656 2.90 13.40 21.73
N PHE A 657 2.17 13.44 20.61
CA PHE A 657 1.95 14.66 19.83
C PHE A 657 1.18 15.75 20.61
N LEU A 658 0.36 15.37 21.58
CA LEU A 658 -0.38 16.33 22.40
C LEU A 658 0.53 17.18 23.29
N ASN A 659 1.59 16.58 23.80
CA ASN A 659 2.59 17.25 24.64
C ASN A 659 3.86 17.63 23.88
N GLY A 660 3.92 17.42 22.54
CA GLY A 660 5.06 17.74 21.71
C GLY A 660 6.30 16.89 21.97
N GLN A 661 6.13 15.65 22.47
CA GLN A 661 7.23 14.73 22.79
C GLN A 661 7.26 13.53 21.82
N PRO A 662 8.46 13.13 21.39
CA PRO A 662 9.76 13.82 21.47
C PRO A 662 9.73 15.15 20.69
N GLU A 663 10.67 16.08 21.02
CA GLU A 663 10.74 17.41 20.39
C GLU A 663 10.78 17.30 18.85
N LEU A 664 9.87 18.03 18.18
CA LEU A 664 9.60 17.88 16.74
C LEU A 664 10.81 18.21 15.86
N ASP A 665 11.48 19.35 16.11
CA ASP A 665 12.58 19.81 15.26
C ASP A 665 13.78 18.86 15.35
N ALA A 666 14.02 18.30 16.54
CA ALA A 666 15.01 17.27 16.75
C ALA A 666 14.69 15.99 15.98
N MET A 667 13.42 15.53 15.99
CA MET A 667 13.00 14.32 15.28
C MET A 667 13.02 14.51 13.76
N ARG A 668 12.61 15.66 13.27
CA ARG A 668 12.61 15.96 11.83
C ARG A 668 13.98 15.73 11.17
N ASP A 669 15.04 16.06 11.86
CA ASP A 669 16.43 15.94 11.37
C ASP A 669 16.84 14.52 10.99
N VAL A 670 16.27 13.51 11.63
CA VAL A 670 16.61 12.09 11.39
C VAL A 670 15.47 11.29 10.74
N MET A 671 14.23 11.74 10.91
CA MET A 671 13.05 11.05 10.39
C MET A 671 12.71 11.45 8.95
N SER A 672 13.00 12.71 8.55
CA SER A 672 12.72 13.15 7.18
C SER A 672 13.71 12.55 6.18
N LEU A 673 13.18 11.97 5.12
CA LEU A 673 13.96 11.50 3.95
C LEU A 673 14.05 12.57 2.85
N LYS A 674 13.38 13.73 3.01
CA LYS A 674 13.45 14.84 2.05
C LYS A 674 14.74 15.63 2.28
N SER A 675 15.36 16.08 1.18
CA SER A 675 16.54 16.96 1.28
C SER A 675 16.16 18.27 1.98
N ARG A 676 17.10 18.80 2.78
CA ARG A 676 16.95 20.05 3.55
C ARG A 676 16.86 21.34 2.72
N LEU A 677 16.68 21.28 1.41
CA LEU A 677 16.44 22.49 0.63
C LEU A 677 15.05 23.03 1.01
N ASP A 678 15.07 23.97 1.94
CA ASP A 678 13.91 24.77 2.32
C ASP A 678 13.28 25.38 1.05
N PRO A 679 11.95 25.36 0.90
CA PRO A 679 11.26 26.05 -0.21
C PRO A 679 11.68 27.51 -0.38
N THR A 680 12.01 28.21 0.70
CA THR A 680 12.60 29.56 0.65
C THR A 680 13.99 29.59 0.02
N SER A 681 14.82 28.57 0.26
CA SER A 681 16.14 28.43 -0.39
C SER A 681 16.04 28.06 -1.86
N ILE A 682 15.02 27.27 -2.26
CA ILE A 682 14.74 26.95 -3.68
C ILE A 682 14.24 28.21 -4.40
N ASN A 683 13.33 28.98 -3.79
CA ASN A 683 12.85 30.24 -4.35
C ASN A 683 13.98 31.29 -4.44
N ALA A 684 14.87 31.36 -3.46
CA ALA A 684 16.07 32.22 -3.49
C ALA A 684 17.06 31.77 -4.58
N LEU A 685 17.27 30.47 -4.79
CA LEU A 685 18.09 29.92 -5.88
C LEU A 685 17.46 30.18 -7.25
N MET A 686 16.15 30.03 -7.39
CA MET A 686 15.44 30.35 -8.63
C MET A 686 15.48 31.86 -8.92
N GLN A 687 15.33 32.73 -7.91
CA GLN A 687 15.47 34.18 -8.06
C GLN A 687 16.92 34.58 -8.42
N MET A 688 17.93 33.94 -7.86
CA MET A 688 19.34 34.15 -8.25
C MET A 688 19.63 33.71 -9.70
N GLN A 689 19.06 32.60 -10.16
CA GLN A 689 19.18 32.19 -11.56
C GLN A 689 18.48 33.13 -12.54
N HIS A 690 17.30 33.67 -12.17
CA HIS A 690 16.61 34.69 -12.95
C HIS A 690 17.37 36.03 -12.97
N ALA A 691 18.01 36.41 -11.86
CA ALA A 691 18.82 37.64 -11.80
C ALA A 691 20.13 37.54 -12.61
N GLN A 692 20.67 36.33 -12.80
CA GLN A 692 21.85 36.13 -13.63
C GLN A 692 21.53 35.99 -15.13
N GLY A 693 20.29 35.60 -15.49
CA GLY A 693 19.84 35.50 -16.88
C GLY A 693 19.47 36.84 -17.55
N THR A 694 19.46 37.95 -16.81
CA THR A 694 19.14 39.30 -17.34
C THR A 694 20.34 40.21 -17.58
N LYS A 695 21.56 39.66 -17.51
CA LYS A 695 22.80 40.38 -17.88
C LYS A 695 23.49 39.69 -19.06
N THR A 696 23.01 39.91 -20.25
CA THR A 696 23.80 39.84 -21.49
C THR A 696 23.42 41.05 -22.37
N PRO A 697 24.43 41.71 -22.97
CA PRO A 697 24.31 43.05 -23.57
C PRO A 697 23.47 43.09 -24.84
#